data_b54a96576ac95e9cde2a933fe09db6e8
#
_entry.id   b54a96576ac95e9cde2a933fe09db6e8
#
_cell.length_a   1.000
_cell.length_b   1.000
_cell.length_c   1.000
_cell.angle_alpha   90.00
_cell.angle_beta   90.00
_cell.angle_gamma   90.00
#
_symmetry.space_group_name_H-M   'P 1'
#
loop_
_entity.id
_entity.type
_entity.pdbx_description
1 polymer ?
#
loop_
_entity_poly.entity_id
_entity_poly.type
_entity_poly.pdbx_seq_one_letter_code
_entity_poly.pdbx_strand_id
1 'polypeptide(L)'
;MAGSNAQQPTTQPQPAALSGPNISTAPAGALLFEIAWEVCAQVGGIYTVLRSKAPATVRRWADAYCLIGPYREASANIELEPQHPQGPLRDALHDLAAGGLRLHYGRWLITGRPQVILIDIGSARPRLAEVKYLFWKDNGVGSPEGDWEHDEVLLFGQLVADLLVAIHRRVPERAILAHFHEWQGGAALPRLRHRQAPIATVFTTHATLVGRSLSSASAELYDYLGSIDAGAVAATHGFGHRHAVEGAAAASADVFTTVSGITALEAQQFLGRRPDALLPNGLNVERFAAPHEFQVVHRQSKQLIHEFVMGHFFPSYTFDLDRTLYVFTAGRYEYRNKGLDVFIEALHELNRRMKADHSSATVVAFIIVKGATRSFNVDTLNRQAMLTELRDNCESIQEDMGRRLFHSIARGRMPGLDELLDEYARVRLKRMLQAWRAGLPPSIVTHDLYDDTNDPVLRHLRSRHLFNLEADRVKVVFHPDFISATSPLLGMDYDQFVRGCHLGVFPSYYEPWGYTPMECIVRGIPAVTSDLSGFGDYLIQNFPNHDSSGLFVARRRGVAFQATVGQVVEWLYGVTRMSRRDRIALRNKVESHAEHFDWNNLGRYYVAAHRLALQRRFPGRDLVPFDPDSAFEPRETPPPARPSRERRKGTRQRKGK
;
A
#
# COMPACT_ATOMS: atom_id res chain seq x y z
N MET A 1 39.79 -61.38 26.02
CA MET A 1 38.49 -61.61 25.42
C MET A 1 37.60 -60.40 25.69
N ALA A 2 37.52 -59.51 24.78
CA ALA A 2 36.64 -58.34 24.90
C ALA A 2 36.04 -58.13 23.49
N GLY A 3 34.76 -58.36 23.38
CA GLY A 3 34.01 -58.18 22.13
C GLY A 3 33.66 -56.70 21.89
N SER A 4 34.11 -56.16 20.79
CA SER A 4 33.75 -54.86 20.30
C SER A 4 32.42 -54.94 19.54
N ASN A 5 31.38 -54.30 20.09
CA ASN A 5 30.14 -54.00 19.37
C ASN A 5 30.30 -52.71 18.60
N ALA A 6 30.50 -52.80 17.30
CA ALA A 6 30.41 -51.66 16.39
C ALA A 6 28.94 -51.35 16.12
N GLN A 7 28.45 -50.22 16.62
CA GLN A 7 27.15 -49.66 16.22
C GLN A 7 27.26 -49.07 14.81
N GLN A 8 26.41 -49.56 13.88
CA GLN A 8 26.22 -49.01 12.56
C GLN A 8 25.55 -47.61 12.66
N PRO A 9 25.94 -46.60 11.85
CA PRO A 9 25.28 -45.31 11.85
C PRO A 9 23.88 -45.42 11.19
N THR A 10 22.88 -45.07 11.95
CA THR A 10 21.50 -44.88 11.47
C THR A 10 21.46 -43.76 10.43
N THR A 11 21.25 -44.15 9.17
CA THR A 11 20.92 -43.21 8.08
C THR A 11 19.60 -42.49 8.42
N GLN A 12 19.68 -41.19 8.70
CA GLN A 12 18.51 -40.32 8.73
C GLN A 12 17.86 -40.32 7.33
N PRO A 13 16.53 -40.42 7.21
CA PRO A 13 15.86 -40.32 5.93
C PRO A 13 16.05 -38.88 5.40
N GLN A 14 16.62 -38.76 4.22
CA GLN A 14 16.63 -37.50 3.47
C GLN A 14 15.18 -37.02 3.33
N PRO A 15 14.90 -35.72 3.54
CA PRO A 15 13.57 -35.18 3.28
C PRO A 15 13.25 -35.40 1.80
N ALA A 16 12.14 -36.08 1.54
CA ALA A 16 11.61 -36.29 0.20
C ALA A 16 11.50 -34.92 -0.47
N ALA A 17 12.14 -34.74 -1.61
CA ALA A 17 11.99 -33.56 -2.45
C ALA A 17 10.50 -33.39 -2.72
N LEU A 18 9.89 -32.37 -2.14
CA LEU A 18 8.52 -31.94 -2.43
C LEU A 18 8.50 -31.55 -3.91
N SER A 19 8.17 -32.51 -4.77
CA SER A 19 7.82 -32.23 -6.17
C SER A 19 6.57 -31.35 -6.13
N GLY A 20 6.77 -30.04 -6.29
CA GLY A 20 5.67 -29.09 -6.34
C GLY A 20 4.75 -29.40 -7.52
N PRO A 21 3.45 -29.24 -7.33
CA PRO A 21 2.45 -29.47 -8.36
C PRO A 21 2.68 -28.57 -9.59
N ASN A 22 2.32 -29.04 -10.75
CA ASN A 22 2.74 -28.59 -12.07
C ASN A 22 1.56 -28.05 -12.88
N ILE A 23 1.75 -27.04 -13.75
CA ILE A 23 0.75 -26.56 -14.72
C ILE A 23 0.10 -27.73 -15.50
N SER A 24 0.81 -28.82 -15.73
CA SER A 24 0.31 -30.01 -16.43
C SER A 24 -0.66 -30.87 -15.60
N THR A 25 -0.70 -30.71 -14.27
CA THR A 25 -1.54 -31.51 -13.38
C THR A 25 -2.80 -30.77 -12.90
N ALA A 26 -2.96 -29.48 -13.29
CA ALA A 26 -4.14 -28.70 -12.96
C ALA A 26 -5.41 -29.34 -13.57
N PRO A 27 -6.57 -29.32 -12.86
CA PRO A 27 -7.81 -29.89 -13.35
C PRO A 27 -8.23 -29.30 -14.69
N ALA A 28 -9.05 -30.02 -15.46
CA ALA A 28 -9.55 -29.58 -16.76
C ALA A 28 -10.16 -28.18 -16.66
N GLY A 29 -9.57 -27.18 -17.33
CA GLY A 29 -9.97 -25.79 -17.28
C GLY A 29 -8.96 -24.88 -17.98
N ALA A 30 -9.17 -23.58 -17.88
CA ALA A 30 -8.24 -22.61 -18.44
C ALA A 30 -6.94 -22.51 -17.62
N LEU A 31 -5.86 -22.11 -18.27
CA LEU A 31 -4.61 -21.66 -17.61
C LEU A 31 -4.64 -20.13 -17.54
N LEU A 32 -4.33 -19.56 -16.38
CA LEU A 32 -4.20 -18.13 -16.17
C LEU A 32 -2.73 -17.72 -16.15
N PHE A 33 -2.35 -16.90 -17.11
CA PHE A 33 -1.08 -16.16 -17.09
C PHE A 33 -1.34 -14.70 -16.79
N GLU A 34 -0.60 -14.12 -15.85
CA GLU A 34 -0.70 -12.71 -15.50
C GLU A 34 0.62 -12.02 -15.78
N ILE A 35 0.58 -11.02 -16.66
CA ILE A 35 1.75 -10.38 -17.26
C ILE A 35 1.89 -8.97 -16.71
N ALA A 36 3.02 -8.67 -16.07
CA ALA A 36 3.32 -7.34 -15.59
C ALA A 36 4.82 -7.06 -15.55
N TRP A 37 5.16 -5.78 -15.69
CA TRP A 37 6.54 -5.30 -15.60
C TRP A 37 7.14 -5.44 -14.20
N GLU A 38 6.30 -5.45 -13.17
CA GLU A 38 6.68 -5.43 -11.76
C GLU A 38 6.61 -6.82 -11.08
N VAL A 39 6.66 -7.92 -11.84
CA VAL A 39 6.75 -9.27 -11.25
C VAL A 39 8.15 -9.49 -10.68
N CYS A 40 8.25 -9.84 -9.40
CA CYS A 40 9.51 -10.00 -8.65
C CYS A 40 10.42 -8.74 -8.68
N ALA A 41 9.88 -7.57 -8.96
CA ALA A 41 10.65 -6.33 -8.99
C ALA A 41 9.76 -5.13 -8.63
N GLN A 42 9.99 -4.53 -7.47
CA GLN A 42 9.22 -3.37 -7.03
C GLN A 42 9.67 -2.10 -7.74
N VAL A 43 8.81 -1.57 -8.62
CA VAL A 43 9.01 -0.28 -9.31
C VAL A 43 7.91 0.70 -8.92
N GLY A 44 6.66 0.23 -8.82
CA GLY A 44 5.50 1.06 -8.53
C GLY A 44 4.39 0.32 -7.79
N GLY A 45 3.15 0.77 -8.00
CA GLY A 45 1.97 0.24 -7.30
C GLY A 45 1.48 -1.12 -7.80
N ILE A 46 1.86 -1.55 -9.00
CA ILE A 46 1.41 -2.83 -9.56
C ILE A 46 2.03 -3.99 -8.80
N TYR A 47 3.28 -3.86 -8.36
CA TYR A 47 3.91 -4.81 -7.44
C TYR A 47 3.02 -5.08 -6.21
N THR A 48 2.49 -4.03 -5.59
CA THR A 48 1.58 -4.16 -4.43
C THR A 48 0.28 -4.87 -4.80
N VAL A 49 -0.31 -4.54 -5.96
CA VAL A 49 -1.51 -5.23 -6.47
C VAL A 49 -1.26 -6.72 -6.62
N LEU A 50 -0.22 -7.10 -7.35
CA LEU A 50 0.11 -8.50 -7.64
C LEU A 50 0.42 -9.27 -6.34
N ARG A 51 1.31 -8.70 -5.50
CA ARG A 51 1.74 -9.32 -4.24
C ARG A 51 0.55 -9.53 -3.29
N SER A 52 -0.31 -8.53 -3.13
CA SER A 52 -1.46 -8.64 -2.22
C SER A 52 -2.56 -9.56 -2.77
N LYS A 53 -2.72 -9.62 -4.10
CA LYS A 53 -3.72 -10.48 -4.77
C LYS A 53 -3.29 -11.95 -4.85
N ALA A 54 -1.99 -12.24 -4.93
CA ALA A 54 -1.45 -13.59 -5.18
C ALA A 54 -2.06 -14.68 -4.27
N PRO A 55 -2.21 -14.49 -2.93
CA PRO A 55 -2.77 -15.53 -2.08
C PRO A 55 -4.20 -15.94 -2.47
N ALA A 56 -5.04 -14.96 -2.80
CA ALA A 56 -6.43 -15.21 -3.21
C ALA A 56 -6.49 -15.86 -4.61
N THR A 57 -5.62 -15.42 -5.53
CA THR A 57 -5.55 -15.98 -6.88
C THR A 57 -5.04 -17.42 -6.86
N VAL A 58 -4.00 -17.72 -6.07
CA VAL A 58 -3.45 -19.09 -5.93
C VAL A 58 -4.49 -20.03 -5.29
N ARG A 59 -5.24 -19.57 -4.28
CA ARG A 59 -6.32 -20.41 -3.72
C ARG A 59 -7.36 -20.82 -4.76
N ARG A 60 -7.64 -19.96 -5.73
CA ARG A 60 -8.65 -20.22 -6.76
C ARG A 60 -8.11 -21.01 -7.94
N TRP A 61 -6.95 -20.64 -8.46
CA TRP A 61 -6.39 -21.18 -9.69
C TRP A 61 -5.36 -22.28 -9.45
N ALA A 62 -4.87 -22.42 -8.22
CA ALA A 62 -3.81 -23.36 -7.84
C ALA A 62 -2.65 -23.33 -8.85
N ASP A 63 -2.29 -24.48 -9.39
CA ASP A 63 -1.19 -24.63 -10.36
C ASP A 63 -1.53 -24.16 -11.78
N ALA A 64 -2.79 -23.83 -12.04
CA ALA A 64 -3.18 -23.20 -13.29
C ALA A 64 -2.82 -21.70 -13.37
N TYR A 65 -2.21 -21.12 -12.33
CA TYR A 65 -1.81 -19.72 -12.27
C TYR A 65 -0.29 -19.54 -12.34
N CYS A 66 0.16 -18.68 -13.26
CA CYS A 66 1.56 -18.33 -13.41
C CYS A 66 1.70 -16.84 -13.77
N LEU A 67 2.64 -16.14 -13.12
CA LEU A 67 2.99 -14.76 -13.46
C LEU A 67 4.14 -14.73 -14.48
N ILE A 68 4.17 -13.71 -15.33
CA ILE A 68 5.24 -13.47 -16.30
C ILE A 68 5.74 -12.04 -16.15
N GLY A 69 7.07 -11.89 -16.00
CA GLY A 69 7.72 -10.58 -15.90
C GLY A 69 9.11 -10.54 -16.50
N PRO A 70 9.75 -9.36 -16.55
CA PRO A 70 11.14 -9.22 -16.95
C PRO A 70 12.08 -9.74 -15.86
N TYR A 71 13.16 -10.40 -16.25
CA TYR A 71 14.22 -10.81 -15.32
C TYR A 71 15.07 -9.59 -14.94
N ARG A 72 15.17 -9.32 -13.65
CA ARG A 72 16.02 -8.30 -13.04
C ARG A 72 16.87 -8.98 -11.98
N GLU A 73 18.16 -9.19 -12.26
CA GLU A 73 19.06 -10.01 -11.44
C GLU A 73 19.04 -9.63 -9.96
N ALA A 74 19.16 -8.34 -9.63
CA ALA A 74 19.20 -7.87 -8.25
C ALA A 74 17.94 -8.25 -7.45
N SER A 75 16.76 -8.13 -8.06
CA SER A 75 15.49 -8.46 -7.42
C SER A 75 15.21 -9.96 -7.45
N ALA A 76 15.50 -10.63 -8.55
CA ALA A 76 15.28 -12.06 -8.71
C ALA A 76 16.11 -12.89 -7.71
N ASN A 77 17.32 -12.47 -7.38
CA ASN A 77 18.17 -13.13 -6.37
C ASN A 77 17.56 -13.10 -4.96
N ILE A 78 16.63 -12.18 -4.71
CA ILE A 78 15.97 -12.03 -3.40
C ILE A 78 14.56 -12.62 -3.40
N GLU A 79 13.84 -12.45 -4.52
CA GLU A 79 12.40 -12.71 -4.57
C GLU A 79 12.02 -14.00 -5.31
N LEU A 80 12.90 -14.58 -6.12
CA LEU A 80 12.64 -15.82 -6.87
C LEU A 80 13.30 -17.04 -6.21
N GLU A 81 12.51 -18.04 -5.90
CA GLU A 81 12.99 -19.38 -5.59
C GLU A 81 13.06 -20.21 -6.89
N PRO A 82 14.25 -20.46 -7.44
CA PRO A 82 14.39 -21.18 -8.71
C PRO A 82 13.84 -22.60 -8.63
N GLN A 83 13.13 -23.03 -9.65
CA GLN A 83 12.61 -24.40 -9.79
C GLN A 83 12.81 -24.90 -11.21
N HIS A 84 12.74 -26.22 -11.40
CA HIS A 84 12.78 -26.84 -12.72
C HIS A 84 11.35 -27.04 -13.25
N PRO A 85 11.01 -26.46 -14.43
CA PRO A 85 9.72 -26.70 -15.06
C PRO A 85 9.59 -28.18 -15.45
N GLN A 86 8.37 -28.69 -15.50
CA GLN A 86 8.08 -30.06 -15.87
C GLN A 86 6.99 -30.11 -16.95
N GLY A 87 6.85 -31.27 -17.62
CA GLY A 87 5.79 -31.51 -18.60
C GLY A 87 5.78 -30.51 -19.75
N PRO A 88 4.61 -30.15 -20.30
CA PRO A 88 4.48 -29.28 -21.46
C PRO A 88 5.10 -27.89 -21.29
N LEU A 89 5.12 -27.36 -20.05
CA LEU A 89 5.79 -26.09 -19.78
C LEU A 89 7.30 -26.18 -19.97
N ARG A 90 7.94 -27.25 -19.45
CA ARG A 90 9.37 -27.50 -19.67
C ARG A 90 9.70 -27.50 -21.16
N ASP A 91 8.86 -28.24 -21.94
CA ASP A 91 9.11 -28.41 -23.37
C ASP A 91 8.95 -27.07 -24.13
N ALA A 92 7.96 -26.24 -23.76
CA ALA A 92 7.79 -24.90 -24.32
C ALA A 92 8.97 -23.97 -23.99
N LEU A 93 9.45 -23.99 -22.72
CA LEU A 93 10.59 -23.17 -22.31
C LEU A 93 11.89 -23.64 -22.97
N HIS A 94 12.05 -24.94 -23.14
CA HIS A 94 13.21 -25.53 -23.82
C HIS A 94 13.25 -25.15 -25.32
N ASP A 95 12.11 -25.18 -26.01
CA ASP A 95 12.02 -24.76 -27.41
C ASP A 95 12.49 -23.31 -27.60
N LEU A 96 12.07 -22.41 -26.71
CA LEU A 96 12.47 -21.00 -26.74
C LEU A 96 13.94 -20.81 -26.36
N ALA A 97 14.43 -21.58 -25.40
CA ALA A 97 15.85 -21.55 -25.02
C ALA A 97 16.76 -22.04 -26.15
N ALA A 98 16.34 -23.04 -26.93
CA ALA A 98 17.05 -23.47 -28.15
C ALA A 98 17.14 -22.36 -29.20
N GLY A 99 16.19 -21.40 -29.21
CA GLY A 99 16.21 -20.17 -30.00
C GLY A 99 17.06 -19.04 -29.41
N GLY A 100 17.81 -19.28 -28.32
CA GLY A 100 18.71 -18.32 -27.67
C GLY A 100 18.08 -17.45 -26.59
N LEU A 101 16.80 -17.69 -26.23
CA LEU A 101 16.12 -16.93 -25.18
C LEU A 101 16.45 -17.49 -23.79
N ARG A 102 16.86 -16.63 -22.86
CA ARG A 102 17.05 -17.02 -21.44
C ARG A 102 15.79 -16.79 -20.62
N LEU A 103 15.31 -17.85 -19.99
CA LEU A 103 14.10 -17.88 -19.18
C LEU A 103 14.41 -18.46 -17.80
N HIS A 104 13.86 -17.82 -16.76
CA HIS A 104 14.00 -18.27 -15.38
C HIS A 104 12.61 -18.66 -14.86
N TYR A 105 12.49 -19.87 -14.32
CA TYR A 105 11.25 -20.39 -13.75
C TYR A 105 11.42 -20.69 -12.28
N GLY A 106 10.38 -20.42 -11.50
CA GLY A 106 10.38 -20.69 -10.07
C GLY A 106 9.11 -20.25 -9.37
N ARG A 107 9.23 -19.98 -8.08
CA ARG A 107 8.15 -19.41 -7.25
C ARG A 107 8.56 -18.06 -6.68
N TRP A 108 7.61 -17.15 -6.68
CA TRP A 108 7.80 -15.86 -6.02
C TRP A 108 7.76 -16.04 -4.50
N LEU A 109 8.75 -15.51 -3.78
CA LEU A 109 8.90 -15.61 -2.31
C LEU A 109 7.99 -14.63 -1.58
N ILE A 110 6.70 -14.69 -1.89
CA ILE A 110 5.61 -13.96 -1.23
C ILE A 110 4.55 -14.92 -0.72
N THR A 111 3.61 -14.41 0.09
CA THR A 111 2.46 -15.22 0.55
C THR A 111 1.68 -15.76 -0.66
N GLY A 112 1.37 -17.06 -0.64
CA GLY A 112 0.74 -17.77 -1.76
C GLY A 112 1.73 -18.41 -2.71
N ARG A 113 3.00 -18.01 -2.74
CA ARG A 113 4.08 -18.61 -3.54
C ARG A 113 3.69 -18.96 -4.98
N PRO A 114 3.16 -17.99 -5.76
CA PRO A 114 2.72 -18.26 -7.14
C PRO A 114 3.89 -18.67 -8.02
N GLN A 115 3.58 -19.44 -9.08
CA GLN A 115 4.54 -19.76 -10.13
C GLN A 115 4.91 -18.51 -10.93
N VAL A 116 6.16 -18.42 -11.36
CA VAL A 116 6.69 -17.26 -12.10
C VAL A 116 7.60 -17.72 -13.23
N ILE A 117 7.48 -17.05 -14.37
CA ILE A 117 8.43 -17.10 -15.48
C ILE A 117 9.01 -15.69 -15.65
N LEU A 118 10.32 -15.53 -15.50
CA LEU A 118 11.02 -14.28 -15.75
C LEU A 118 11.82 -14.37 -17.05
N ILE A 119 11.66 -13.38 -17.92
CA ILE A 119 12.25 -13.31 -19.25
C ILE A 119 13.48 -12.40 -19.20
N ASP A 120 14.66 -12.92 -19.52
CA ASP A 120 15.85 -12.09 -19.73
C ASP A 120 15.76 -11.41 -21.10
N ILE A 121 15.24 -10.17 -21.10
CA ILE A 121 15.06 -9.35 -22.30
C ILE A 121 16.40 -9.10 -23.00
N GLY A 122 17.49 -8.97 -22.24
CA GLY A 122 18.84 -8.75 -22.77
C GLY A 122 19.28 -9.88 -23.73
N SER A 123 18.84 -11.12 -23.50
CA SER A 123 19.15 -12.26 -24.37
C SER A 123 18.57 -12.14 -25.80
N ALA A 124 17.51 -11.33 -25.95
CA ALA A 124 16.85 -11.10 -27.26
C ALA A 124 17.24 -9.77 -27.92
N ARG A 125 18.20 -9.03 -27.37
CA ARG A 125 18.63 -7.73 -27.91
C ARG A 125 19.04 -7.77 -29.39
N PRO A 126 19.64 -8.83 -29.94
CA PRO A 126 19.93 -8.93 -31.40
C PRO A 126 18.67 -8.86 -32.29
N ARG A 127 17.49 -9.17 -31.75
CA ARG A 127 16.21 -9.11 -32.48
C ARG A 127 15.53 -7.74 -32.43
N LEU A 128 16.11 -6.75 -31.78
CA LEU A 128 15.45 -5.45 -31.55
C LEU A 128 15.02 -4.76 -32.85
N ALA A 129 15.87 -4.73 -33.84
CA ALA A 129 15.55 -4.08 -35.12
C ALA A 129 14.37 -4.77 -35.86
N GLU A 130 14.33 -6.11 -35.84
CA GLU A 130 13.21 -6.89 -36.32
C GLU A 130 11.92 -6.56 -35.60
N VAL A 131 11.98 -6.55 -34.24
CA VAL A 131 10.82 -6.30 -33.38
C VAL A 131 10.27 -4.89 -33.59
N LYS A 132 11.12 -3.86 -33.65
CA LYS A 132 10.73 -2.48 -33.97
C LYS A 132 10.02 -2.40 -35.32
N TYR A 133 10.59 -3.06 -36.37
CA TYR A 133 9.97 -3.11 -37.70
C TYR A 133 8.60 -3.77 -37.64
N LEU A 134 8.42 -4.87 -36.93
CA LEU A 134 7.14 -5.55 -36.79
C LEU A 134 6.09 -4.68 -36.09
N PHE A 135 6.44 -3.96 -35.00
CA PHE A 135 5.52 -3.05 -34.31
C PHE A 135 5.13 -1.86 -35.23
N TRP A 136 6.09 -1.31 -35.95
CA TRP A 136 5.80 -0.23 -36.91
C TRP A 136 4.90 -0.71 -38.04
N LYS A 137 5.25 -1.81 -38.67
CA LYS A 137 4.53 -2.36 -39.83
C LYS A 137 3.10 -2.76 -39.49
N ASP A 138 2.92 -3.50 -38.41
CA ASP A 138 1.65 -4.14 -38.08
C ASP A 138 0.73 -3.26 -37.25
N ASN A 139 1.28 -2.30 -36.47
CA ASN A 139 0.55 -1.51 -35.49
C ASN A 139 0.79 0.01 -35.57
N GLY A 140 1.63 0.48 -36.48
CA GLY A 140 1.96 1.90 -36.64
C GLY A 140 2.74 2.49 -35.45
N VAL A 141 3.34 1.64 -34.59
CA VAL A 141 4.09 2.09 -33.41
C VAL A 141 5.49 2.52 -33.84
N GLY A 142 5.76 3.82 -33.76
CA GLY A 142 7.09 4.38 -33.98
C GLY A 142 8.06 4.03 -32.85
N SER A 143 9.35 4.03 -33.12
CA SER A 143 10.40 3.75 -32.14
C SER A 143 11.52 4.77 -32.29
N PRO A 144 11.52 5.86 -31.52
CA PRO A 144 12.58 6.85 -31.54
C PRO A 144 13.91 6.24 -31.11
N GLU A 145 15.01 6.85 -31.56
CA GLU A 145 16.33 6.47 -31.09
C GLU A 145 16.55 6.95 -29.65
N GLY A 146 17.23 6.13 -28.84
CA GLY A 146 17.64 6.49 -27.48
C GLY A 146 16.62 6.24 -26.39
N ASP A 147 15.39 5.82 -26.70
CA ASP A 147 14.42 5.39 -25.68
C ASP A 147 14.59 3.90 -25.36
N TRP A 148 15.56 3.59 -24.51
CA TRP A 148 15.90 2.23 -24.12
C TRP A 148 14.75 1.50 -23.38
N GLU A 149 13.92 2.24 -22.61
CA GLU A 149 12.76 1.66 -21.89
C GLU A 149 11.71 1.19 -22.89
N HIS A 150 11.42 2.03 -23.89
CA HIS A 150 10.49 1.64 -24.96
C HIS A 150 11.00 0.42 -25.72
N ASP A 151 12.29 0.39 -26.05
CA ASP A 151 12.93 -0.73 -26.74
C ASP A 151 12.81 -2.05 -25.95
N GLU A 152 13.07 -2.00 -24.62
CA GLU A 152 12.89 -3.17 -23.75
C GLU A 152 11.43 -3.61 -23.69
N VAL A 153 10.47 -2.67 -23.64
CA VAL A 153 9.04 -3.00 -23.62
C VAL A 153 8.58 -3.66 -24.91
N LEU A 154 9.02 -3.19 -26.09
CA LEU A 154 8.69 -3.84 -27.36
C LEU A 154 9.25 -5.27 -27.42
N LEU A 155 10.52 -5.45 -27.00
CA LEU A 155 11.13 -6.79 -26.90
C LEU A 155 10.33 -7.68 -25.94
N PHE A 156 10.03 -7.20 -24.73
CA PHE A 156 9.25 -7.95 -23.75
C PHE A 156 7.89 -8.37 -24.32
N GLY A 157 7.16 -7.44 -24.94
CA GLY A 157 5.87 -7.74 -25.58
C GLY A 157 5.97 -8.83 -26.63
N GLN A 158 6.98 -8.77 -27.51
CA GLN A 158 7.23 -9.80 -28.51
C GLN A 158 7.55 -11.17 -27.87
N LEU A 159 8.42 -11.18 -26.84
CA LEU A 159 8.85 -12.42 -26.16
C LEU A 159 7.71 -13.07 -25.35
N VAL A 160 6.86 -12.26 -24.70
CA VAL A 160 5.65 -12.76 -24.02
C VAL A 160 4.69 -13.39 -25.04
N ALA A 161 4.49 -12.77 -26.21
CA ALA A 161 3.66 -13.33 -27.27
C ALA A 161 4.24 -14.64 -27.79
N ASP A 162 5.57 -14.73 -28.00
CA ASP A 162 6.27 -15.96 -28.40
C ASP A 162 6.08 -17.06 -27.35
N LEU A 163 6.22 -16.73 -26.05
CA LEU A 163 6.08 -17.68 -24.93
C LEU A 163 4.66 -18.24 -24.83
N LEU A 164 3.64 -17.36 -24.84
CA LEU A 164 2.26 -17.81 -24.74
C LEU A 164 1.83 -18.69 -25.91
N VAL A 165 2.28 -18.38 -27.15
CA VAL A 165 2.05 -19.22 -28.32
C VAL A 165 2.79 -20.57 -28.21
N ALA A 166 4.03 -20.58 -27.72
CA ALA A 166 4.78 -21.82 -27.50
C ALA A 166 4.10 -22.73 -26.47
N ILE A 167 3.61 -22.15 -25.36
CA ILE A 167 2.85 -22.88 -24.35
C ILE A 167 1.56 -23.46 -24.97
N HIS A 168 0.79 -22.64 -25.71
CA HIS A 168 -0.45 -23.10 -26.34
C HIS A 168 -0.21 -24.27 -27.30
N ARG A 169 0.87 -24.27 -28.07
CA ARG A 169 1.22 -25.38 -28.98
C ARG A 169 1.47 -26.69 -28.25
N ARG A 170 1.91 -26.64 -26.99
CA ARG A 170 2.17 -27.80 -26.13
C ARG A 170 0.94 -28.31 -25.37
N VAL A 171 -0.10 -27.46 -25.23
CA VAL A 171 -1.37 -27.78 -24.55
C VAL A 171 -2.56 -27.26 -25.36
N PRO A 172 -2.75 -27.69 -26.62
CA PRO A 172 -3.75 -27.10 -27.53
C PRO A 172 -5.20 -27.38 -27.07
N GLU A 173 -5.40 -28.39 -26.23
CA GLU A 173 -6.70 -28.75 -25.66
C GLU A 173 -7.13 -27.81 -24.52
N ARG A 174 -6.19 -27.07 -23.91
CA ARG A 174 -6.45 -26.17 -22.81
C ARG A 174 -6.60 -24.74 -23.29
N ALA A 175 -7.61 -24.05 -22.78
CA ALA A 175 -7.74 -22.63 -23.00
C ALA A 175 -6.67 -21.87 -22.21
N ILE A 176 -6.09 -20.85 -22.83
CA ILE A 176 -5.19 -19.90 -22.17
C ILE A 176 -5.93 -18.58 -22.01
N LEU A 177 -5.90 -18.07 -20.78
CA LEU A 177 -6.32 -16.73 -20.41
C LEU A 177 -5.06 -15.95 -20.01
N ALA A 178 -4.81 -14.81 -20.65
CA ALA A 178 -3.67 -13.95 -20.35
C ALA A 178 -4.17 -12.56 -19.93
N HIS A 179 -3.76 -12.13 -18.74
CA HIS A 179 -4.13 -10.85 -18.14
C HIS A 179 -2.91 -9.94 -18.09
N PHE A 180 -2.96 -8.80 -18.77
CA PHE A 180 -1.86 -7.87 -18.96
C PHE A 180 -2.08 -6.59 -18.16
N HIS A 181 -1.04 -6.12 -17.47
CA HIS A 181 -1.07 -4.91 -16.66
C HIS A 181 -0.19 -3.82 -17.28
N GLU A 182 -0.75 -2.63 -17.42
CA GLU A 182 -0.12 -1.42 -17.96
C GLU A 182 0.42 -1.59 -19.40
N TRP A 183 0.82 -0.48 -20.01
CA TRP A 183 1.33 -0.47 -21.38
C TRP A 183 2.54 -1.38 -21.59
N GLN A 184 3.38 -1.53 -20.54
CA GLN A 184 4.56 -2.40 -20.60
C GLN A 184 4.17 -3.86 -20.75
N GLY A 185 3.24 -4.36 -19.93
CA GLY A 185 2.69 -5.71 -20.08
C GLY A 185 1.83 -5.84 -21.32
N GLY A 186 1.03 -4.81 -21.60
CA GLY A 186 0.11 -4.74 -22.73
C GLY A 186 0.76 -4.80 -24.10
N ALA A 187 2.06 -4.51 -24.24
CA ALA A 187 2.79 -4.55 -25.52
C ALA A 187 2.70 -5.90 -26.24
N ALA A 188 2.43 -7.00 -25.54
CA ALA A 188 2.24 -8.32 -26.15
C ALA A 188 0.91 -8.46 -26.93
N LEU A 189 -0.11 -7.69 -26.57
CA LEU A 189 -1.48 -7.83 -27.08
C LEU A 189 -1.59 -7.60 -28.61
N PRO A 190 -1.05 -6.50 -29.19
CA PRO A 190 -1.09 -6.31 -30.63
C PRO A 190 -0.36 -7.44 -31.39
N ARG A 191 0.69 -8.01 -30.80
CA ARG A 191 1.41 -9.16 -31.41
C ARG A 191 0.58 -10.45 -31.37
N LEU A 192 -0.11 -10.73 -30.26
CA LEU A 192 -1.05 -11.86 -30.16
C LEU A 192 -2.24 -11.71 -31.12
N ARG A 193 -2.78 -10.50 -31.23
CA ARG A 193 -3.90 -10.21 -32.13
C ARG A 193 -3.52 -10.39 -33.61
N HIS A 194 -2.36 -9.86 -34.00
CA HIS A 194 -1.84 -10.01 -35.36
C HIS A 194 -1.65 -11.50 -35.76
N ARG A 195 -1.18 -12.32 -34.79
CA ARG A 195 -1.00 -13.78 -35.00
C ARG A 195 -2.29 -14.58 -34.90
N GLN A 196 -3.41 -13.95 -34.63
CA GLN A 196 -4.69 -14.62 -34.36
C GLN A 196 -4.58 -15.74 -33.33
N ALA A 197 -3.70 -15.55 -32.32
CA ALA A 197 -3.44 -16.56 -31.31
C ALA A 197 -4.75 -16.90 -30.53
N PRO A 198 -5.08 -18.21 -30.35
CA PRO A 198 -6.31 -18.61 -29.64
C PRO A 198 -6.15 -18.48 -28.11
N ILE A 199 -5.90 -17.26 -27.66
CA ILE A 199 -5.65 -16.89 -26.27
C ILE A 199 -6.68 -15.84 -25.88
N ALA A 200 -7.43 -16.05 -24.81
CA ALA A 200 -8.32 -15.05 -24.23
C ALA A 200 -7.49 -13.98 -23.51
N THR A 201 -7.80 -12.73 -23.71
CA THR A 201 -6.96 -11.61 -23.24
C THR A 201 -7.75 -10.59 -22.43
N VAL A 202 -7.19 -10.20 -21.27
CA VAL A 202 -7.64 -9.06 -20.47
C VAL A 202 -6.50 -8.05 -20.43
N PHE A 203 -6.81 -6.78 -20.61
CA PHE A 203 -5.86 -5.69 -20.46
C PHE A 203 -6.36 -4.73 -19.37
N THR A 204 -5.53 -4.45 -18.37
CA THR A 204 -5.82 -3.48 -17.32
C THR A 204 -4.83 -2.33 -17.37
N THR A 205 -5.31 -1.12 -17.70
CA THR A 205 -4.55 0.11 -17.41
C THR A 205 -4.89 0.60 -16.01
N HIS A 206 -3.88 0.79 -15.19
CA HIS A 206 -4.04 1.31 -13.82
C HIS A 206 -4.04 2.84 -13.79
N ALA A 207 -3.38 3.47 -14.77
CA ALA A 207 -3.38 4.91 -15.01
C ALA A 207 -2.95 5.16 -16.45
N THR A 208 -3.58 6.11 -17.12
CA THR A 208 -3.18 6.46 -18.48
C THR A 208 -1.87 7.26 -18.50
N LEU A 209 -1.04 7.07 -19.53
CA LEU A 209 0.20 7.86 -19.68
C LEU A 209 -0.09 9.36 -19.81
N VAL A 210 -1.12 9.72 -20.57
CA VAL A 210 -1.53 11.12 -20.77
C VAL A 210 -2.05 11.71 -19.46
N GLY A 211 -2.90 11.00 -18.72
CA GLY A 211 -3.41 11.45 -17.42
C GLY A 211 -2.29 11.69 -16.41
N ARG A 212 -1.32 10.80 -16.31
CA ARG A 212 -0.12 10.97 -15.47
C ARG A 212 0.69 12.20 -15.85
N SER A 213 0.92 12.42 -17.15
CA SER A 213 1.71 13.55 -17.65
C SER A 213 1.01 14.87 -17.35
N LEU A 214 -0.28 14.99 -17.67
CA LEU A 214 -1.05 16.20 -17.47
C LEU A 214 -1.27 16.53 -16.00
N SER A 215 -1.52 15.53 -15.17
CA SER A 215 -1.71 15.76 -13.72
C SER A 215 -0.48 16.36 -13.05
N SER A 216 0.70 16.08 -13.58
CA SER A 216 1.95 16.67 -13.10
C SER A 216 2.13 18.12 -13.55
N ALA A 217 1.53 18.51 -14.67
CA ALA A 217 1.68 19.84 -15.28
C ALA A 217 0.46 20.75 -15.07
N SER A 218 -0.75 20.18 -14.94
CA SER A 218 -2.00 20.94 -14.89
C SER A 218 -2.83 20.61 -13.65
N ALA A 219 -3.52 21.61 -13.18
CA ALA A 219 -4.38 21.48 -12.01
C ALA A 219 -5.78 20.99 -12.33
N GLU A 220 -6.24 21.12 -13.54
CA GLU A 220 -7.67 21.06 -13.85
C GLU A 220 -7.94 20.03 -14.94
N LEU A 221 -7.20 18.89 -14.90
CA LEU A 221 -7.31 17.82 -15.87
C LEU A 221 -8.76 17.38 -16.12
N TYR A 222 -9.52 17.13 -15.05
CA TYR A 222 -10.85 16.53 -15.16
C TYR A 222 -11.93 17.50 -15.63
N ASP A 223 -11.74 18.80 -15.44
CA ASP A 223 -12.68 19.83 -15.89
C ASP A 223 -12.60 20.05 -17.42
N TYR A 224 -11.44 19.75 -18.01
CA TYR A 224 -11.20 19.91 -19.45
C TYR A 224 -11.00 18.57 -20.19
N LEU A 225 -11.23 17.45 -19.53
CA LEU A 225 -10.92 16.11 -20.05
C LEU A 225 -11.43 15.88 -21.49
N GLY A 226 -12.67 16.27 -21.78
CA GLY A 226 -13.30 16.08 -23.08
C GLY A 226 -12.72 16.89 -24.25
N SER A 227 -11.93 17.93 -23.96
CA SER A 227 -11.29 18.80 -24.94
C SER A 227 -9.82 18.46 -25.20
N ILE A 228 -9.26 17.50 -24.45
CA ILE A 228 -7.84 17.14 -24.53
C ILE A 228 -7.59 16.21 -25.72
N ASP A 229 -6.73 16.63 -26.63
CA ASP A 229 -6.16 15.77 -27.68
C ASP A 229 -4.98 14.98 -27.11
N ALA A 230 -5.22 13.71 -26.83
CA ALA A 230 -4.22 12.81 -26.24
C ALA A 230 -2.97 12.63 -27.13
N GLY A 231 -3.15 12.57 -28.44
CA GLY A 231 -2.04 12.42 -29.40
C GLY A 231 -1.15 13.66 -29.43
N ALA A 232 -1.75 14.86 -29.45
CA ALA A 232 -1.01 16.12 -29.41
C ALA A 232 -0.24 16.28 -28.10
N VAL A 233 -0.87 15.96 -26.96
CA VAL A 233 -0.20 15.98 -25.64
C VAL A 233 0.97 15.01 -25.60
N ALA A 234 0.75 13.77 -26.00
CA ALA A 234 1.79 12.74 -25.98
C ALA A 234 2.98 13.08 -26.89
N ALA A 235 2.72 13.69 -28.05
CA ALA A 235 3.75 14.18 -28.96
C ALA A 235 4.55 15.35 -28.34
N THR A 236 3.84 16.35 -27.77
CA THR A 236 4.47 17.53 -27.15
C THR A 236 5.37 17.16 -25.96
N HIS A 237 4.97 16.15 -25.18
CA HIS A 237 5.72 15.68 -24.02
C HIS A 237 6.70 14.54 -24.36
N GLY A 238 6.88 14.19 -25.65
CA GLY A 238 7.89 13.24 -26.11
C GLY A 238 7.59 11.76 -25.87
N PHE A 239 6.37 11.37 -25.49
CA PHE A 239 5.99 9.96 -25.24
C PHE A 239 4.92 9.42 -26.21
N GLY A 240 4.74 10.03 -27.39
CA GLY A 240 3.75 9.60 -28.39
C GLY A 240 3.87 8.12 -28.80
N HIS A 241 5.08 7.60 -28.92
CA HIS A 241 5.34 6.19 -29.22
C HIS A 241 4.90 5.23 -28.09
N ARG A 242 5.08 5.61 -26.83
CA ARG A 242 4.61 4.82 -25.67
C ARG A 242 3.08 4.85 -25.57
N HIS A 243 2.47 6.01 -25.81
CA HIS A 243 1.02 6.17 -25.88
C HIS A 243 0.40 5.33 -27.01
N ALA A 244 1.09 5.23 -28.16
CA ALA A 244 0.66 4.37 -29.27
C ALA A 244 0.63 2.89 -28.86
N VAL A 245 1.61 2.40 -28.05
CA VAL A 245 1.59 1.04 -27.50
C VAL A 245 0.39 0.84 -26.57
N GLU A 246 0.15 1.81 -25.66
CA GLU A 246 -0.98 1.77 -24.71
C GLU A 246 -2.32 1.70 -25.44
N GLY A 247 -2.52 2.54 -26.48
CA GLY A 247 -3.71 2.53 -27.33
C GLY A 247 -3.87 1.23 -28.12
N ALA A 248 -2.78 0.72 -28.70
CA ALA A 248 -2.78 -0.56 -29.42
C ALA A 248 -3.11 -1.75 -28.49
N ALA A 249 -2.62 -1.73 -27.24
CA ALA A 249 -2.95 -2.73 -26.25
C ALA A 249 -4.45 -2.69 -25.88
N ALA A 250 -4.97 -1.51 -25.60
CA ALA A 250 -6.39 -1.33 -25.30
C ALA A 250 -7.29 -1.80 -26.45
N ALA A 251 -6.94 -1.47 -27.71
CA ALA A 251 -7.68 -1.88 -28.90
C ALA A 251 -7.64 -3.40 -29.17
N SER A 252 -6.53 -4.07 -28.82
CA SER A 252 -6.27 -5.47 -29.15
C SER A 252 -6.86 -6.47 -28.15
N ALA A 253 -7.14 -6.07 -26.91
CA ALA A 253 -7.63 -6.95 -25.87
C ALA A 253 -9.06 -7.44 -26.11
N ASP A 254 -9.38 -8.71 -25.77
CA ASP A 254 -10.76 -9.20 -25.78
C ASP A 254 -11.60 -8.47 -24.72
N VAL A 255 -11.01 -8.19 -23.52
CA VAL A 255 -11.63 -7.39 -22.47
C VAL A 255 -10.65 -6.30 -22.03
N PHE A 256 -11.08 -5.05 -22.11
CA PHE A 256 -10.35 -3.90 -21.63
C PHE A 256 -10.89 -3.45 -20.29
N THR A 257 -10.03 -3.22 -19.30
CA THR A 257 -10.40 -2.90 -17.92
C THR A 257 -9.54 -1.78 -17.35
N THR A 258 -10.03 -1.16 -16.30
CA THR A 258 -9.28 -0.22 -15.47
C THR A 258 -9.71 -0.35 -14.01
N VAL A 259 -9.03 0.37 -13.10
CA VAL A 259 -9.19 0.19 -11.65
C VAL A 259 -10.33 1.01 -11.04
N SER A 260 -10.80 2.07 -11.70
CA SER A 260 -11.80 2.99 -11.14
C SER A 260 -12.61 3.71 -12.22
N GLY A 261 -13.75 4.30 -11.83
CA GLY A 261 -14.57 5.13 -12.73
C GLY A 261 -13.83 6.38 -13.22
N ILE A 262 -12.99 6.98 -12.37
CA ILE A 262 -12.18 8.14 -12.76
C ILE A 262 -11.17 7.77 -13.83
N THR A 263 -10.44 6.68 -13.67
CA THR A 263 -9.51 6.17 -14.70
C THR A 263 -10.25 5.71 -15.95
N ALA A 264 -11.50 5.25 -15.83
CA ALA A 264 -12.30 4.87 -16.99
C ALA A 264 -12.67 6.07 -17.88
N LEU A 265 -12.91 7.24 -17.28
CA LEU A 265 -13.10 8.48 -18.05
C LEU A 265 -11.85 8.85 -18.83
N GLU A 266 -10.67 8.77 -18.20
CA GLU A 266 -9.39 9.00 -18.87
C GLU A 266 -9.16 8.00 -20.01
N ALA A 267 -9.33 6.72 -19.72
CA ALA A 267 -9.11 5.64 -20.69
C ALA A 267 -10.03 5.78 -21.90
N GLN A 268 -11.30 6.13 -21.70
CA GLN A 268 -12.24 6.39 -22.80
C GLN A 268 -11.78 7.57 -23.66
N GLN A 269 -11.35 8.68 -23.05
CA GLN A 269 -10.93 9.89 -23.76
C GLN A 269 -9.57 9.69 -24.45
N PHE A 270 -8.60 9.10 -23.77
CA PHE A 270 -7.21 9.08 -24.23
C PHE A 270 -6.86 7.84 -25.06
N LEU A 271 -7.50 6.70 -24.80
CA LEU A 271 -7.24 5.46 -25.54
C LEU A 271 -8.34 5.12 -26.54
N GLY A 272 -9.38 5.97 -26.66
CA GLY A 272 -10.46 5.82 -27.65
C GLY A 272 -11.35 4.59 -27.41
N ARG A 273 -11.24 3.90 -26.29
CA ARG A 273 -12.05 2.73 -25.94
C ARG A 273 -12.56 2.85 -24.51
N ARG A 274 -13.88 2.67 -24.34
CA ARG A 274 -14.47 2.55 -23.00
C ARG A 274 -14.08 1.20 -22.38
N PRO A 275 -13.61 1.16 -21.12
CA PRO A 275 -13.38 -0.09 -20.42
C PRO A 275 -14.65 -0.94 -20.30
N ASP A 276 -14.51 -2.25 -20.50
CA ASP A 276 -15.59 -3.23 -20.38
C ASP A 276 -16.00 -3.49 -18.92
N ALA A 277 -15.04 -3.38 -17.99
CA ALA A 277 -15.25 -3.57 -16.57
C ALA A 277 -14.26 -2.76 -15.72
N LEU A 278 -14.63 -2.51 -14.46
CA LEU A 278 -13.76 -1.93 -13.44
C LEU A 278 -13.23 -3.04 -12.53
N LEU A 279 -11.93 -3.00 -12.24
CA LEU A 279 -11.22 -3.94 -11.36
C LEU A 279 -10.68 -3.21 -10.13
N PRO A 280 -11.49 -2.99 -9.10
CA PRO A 280 -11.04 -2.34 -7.87
C PRO A 280 -9.90 -3.12 -7.24
N ASN A 281 -8.87 -2.42 -6.77
CA ASN A 281 -7.75 -3.05 -6.08
C ASN A 281 -8.09 -3.33 -4.63
N GLY A 282 -7.74 -4.52 -4.14
CA GLY A 282 -7.91 -4.94 -2.76
C GLY A 282 -6.62 -4.95 -1.96
N LEU A 283 -6.75 -5.33 -0.69
CA LEU A 283 -5.64 -5.64 0.20
C LEU A 283 -5.85 -6.99 0.86
N ASN A 284 -4.79 -7.54 1.45
CA ASN A 284 -4.92 -8.63 2.42
C ASN A 284 -5.29 -8.01 3.77
N VAL A 285 -6.45 -8.37 4.29
CA VAL A 285 -6.97 -7.83 5.55
C VAL A 285 -6.60 -8.78 6.69
N GLU A 286 -5.83 -8.28 7.65
CA GLU A 286 -5.56 -8.99 8.89
C GLU A 286 -6.83 -8.99 9.75
N ARG A 287 -7.24 -10.18 10.19
CA ARG A 287 -8.44 -10.36 11.01
C ARG A 287 -8.08 -10.54 12.47
N PHE A 288 -8.67 -9.72 13.31
CA PHE A 288 -8.56 -9.87 14.76
C PHE A 288 -9.69 -10.77 15.28
N ALA A 289 -9.33 -11.67 16.20
CA ALA A 289 -10.30 -12.59 16.81
C ALA A 289 -11.31 -11.83 17.69
N ALA A 290 -10.92 -10.69 18.26
CA ALA A 290 -11.78 -9.88 19.10
C ALA A 290 -11.52 -8.36 18.92
N PRO A 291 -12.57 -7.51 18.93
CA PRO A 291 -12.44 -6.07 18.75
C PRO A 291 -11.51 -5.37 19.76
N HIS A 292 -11.32 -5.94 20.96
CA HIS A 292 -10.42 -5.35 21.95
C HIS A 292 -8.94 -5.51 21.61
N GLU A 293 -8.54 -6.56 20.89
CA GLU A 293 -7.15 -6.77 20.42
C GLU A 293 -6.71 -5.60 19.54
N PHE A 294 -7.55 -5.20 18.63
CA PHE A 294 -7.36 -4.05 17.78
C PHE A 294 -7.09 -2.75 18.57
N GLN A 295 -7.85 -2.51 19.67
CA GLN A 295 -7.66 -1.32 20.51
C GLN A 295 -6.35 -1.40 21.33
N VAL A 296 -5.89 -2.61 21.69
CA VAL A 296 -4.59 -2.81 22.36
C VAL A 296 -3.46 -2.45 21.40
N VAL A 297 -3.50 -2.96 20.17
CA VAL A 297 -2.49 -2.67 19.14
C VAL A 297 -2.42 -1.17 18.84
N HIS A 298 -3.58 -0.50 18.68
CA HIS A 298 -3.63 0.96 18.51
C HIS A 298 -2.94 1.69 19.68
N ARG A 299 -3.18 1.27 20.93
CA ARG A 299 -2.56 1.90 22.12
C ARG A 299 -1.05 1.71 22.11
N GLN A 300 -0.56 0.52 21.82
CA GLN A 300 0.86 0.21 21.76
C GLN A 300 1.56 1.03 20.66
N SER A 301 0.98 1.05 19.47
CA SER A 301 1.50 1.81 18.34
C SER A 301 1.47 3.33 18.62
N LYS A 302 0.40 3.82 19.25
CA LYS A 302 0.32 5.22 19.68
C LYS A 302 1.40 5.59 20.67
N GLN A 303 1.78 4.69 21.57
CA GLN A 303 2.84 4.93 22.56
C GLN A 303 4.19 5.19 21.89
N LEU A 304 4.52 4.47 20.82
CA LEU A 304 5.75 4.72 20.06
C LEU A 304 5.76 6.14 19.43
N ILE A 305 4.61 6.59 18.91
CA ILE A 305 4.49 7.97 18.40
C ILE A 305 4.61 8.98 19.54
N HIS A 306 4.06 8.69 20.73
CA HIS A 306 4.22 9.56 21.92
C HIS A 306 5.69 9.76 22.27
N GLU A 307 6.50 8.71 22.21
CA GLU A 307 7.93 8.77 22.51
C GLU A 307 8.66 9.70 21.56
N PHE A 308 8.41 9.56 20.23
CA PHE A 308 8.96 10.50 19.26
C PHE A 308 8.52 11.94 19.55
N VAL A 309 7.23 12.15 19.83
CA VAL A 309 6.67 13.49 20.10
C VAL A 309 7.25 14.10 21.36
N MET A 310 7.44 13.32 22.42
CA MET A 310 8.12 13.79 23.63
C MET A 310 9.54 14.26 23.34
N GLY A 311 10.34 13.44 22.67
CA GLY A 311 11.71 13.80 22.29
C GLY A 311 11.77 15.05 21.45
N HIS A 312 10.86 15.17 20.49
CA HIS A 312 10.89 16.27 19.51
C HIS A 312 10.41 17.62 20.09
N PHE A 313 9.35 17.63 20.90
CA PHE A 313 8.68 18.85 21.37
C PHE A 313 9.02 19.25 22.80
N PHE A 314 9.09 18.30 23.73
CA PHE A 314 9.14 18.59 25.16
C PHE A 314 10.43 19.26 25.65
N PRO A 315 11.58 19.15 24.97
CA PRO A 315 12.69 20.04 25.29
C PRO A 315 12.37 21.54 25.18
N SER A 316 11.45 21.91 24.30
CA SER A 316 11.06 23.32 24.07
C SER A 316 9.84 23.75 24.90
N TYR A 317 8.79 22.95 24.91
CA TYR A 317 7.54 23.14 25.66
C TYR A 317 6.74 21.84 25.71
N THR A 318 5.84 21.73 26.70
CA THR A 318 5.05 20.53 26.93
C THR A 318 3.58 20.74 26.61
N PHE A 319 2.87 19.66 26.30
CA PHE A 319 1.42 19.62 26.16
C PHE A 319 0.88 18.24 26.56
N ASP A 320 -0.43 18.18 26.81
CA ASP A 320 -1.10 16.96 27.27
C ASP A 320 -1.17 15.90 26.17
N LEU A 321 -0.41 14.80 26.31
CA LEU A 321 -0.38 13.69 25.35
C LEU A 321 -1.70 12.90 25.33
N ASP A 322 -2.47 12.86 26.41
CA ASP A 322 -3.77 12.19 26.43
C ASP A 322 -4.82 12.93 25.60
N ARG A 323 -4.62 14.26 25.46
CA ARG A 323 -5.43 15.11 24.60
C ARG A 323 -4.79 15.41 23.25
N THR A 324 -3.73 14.69 22.90
CA THR A 324 -3.04 14.85 21.62
C THR A 324 -3.55 13.85 20.60
N LEU A 325 -3.85 14.35 19.40
CA LEU A 325 -4.29 13.57 18.25
C LEU A 325 -3.20 13.57 17.17
N TYR A 326 -2.96 12.42 16.58
CA TYR A 326 -2.02 12.23 15.48
C TYR A 326 -2.78 12.11 14.17
N VAL A 327 -2.51 13.02 13.26
CA VAL A 327 -3.05 13.01 11.90
C VAL A 327 -1.90 12.95 10.91
N PHE A 328 -2.10 12.36 9.75
CA PHE A 328 -1.00 12.25 8.80
C PHE A 328 -1.47 12.22 7.35
N THR A 329 -0.54 12.57 6.47
CA THR A 329 -0.59 12.27 5.04
C THR A 329 0.70 11.54 4.64
N ALA A 330 0.61 10.61 3.70
CA ALA A 330 1.75 9.85 3.21
C ALA A 330 1.61 9.53 1.72
N GLY A 331 2.73 9.47 1.00
CA GLY A 331 2.74 9.13 -0.41
C GLY A 331 4.04 9.51 -1.12
N ARG A 332 4.01 9.48 -2.46
CA ARG A 332 5.08 10.04 -3.29
C ARG A 332 5.10 11.56 -3.14
N TYR A 333 6.28 12.15 -3.29
CA TYR A 333 6.41 13.60 -3.20
C TYR A 333 5.85 14.30 -4.45
N GLU A 334 4.54 14.29 -4.58
CA GLU A 334 3.79 14.96 -5.64
C GLU A 334 2.88 15.99 -4.96
N TYR A 335 3.40 17.19 -4.70
CA TYR A 335 2.84 18.22 -3.83
C TYR A 335 1.34 18.47 -4.06
N ARG A 336 0.93 18.62 -5.31
CA ARG A 336 -0.45 18.88 -5.69
C ARG A 336 -1.27 17.62 -5.91
N ASN A 337 -0.69 16.62 -6.59
CA ASN A 337 -1.39 15.38 -6.91
C ASN A 337 -1.78 14.59 -5.66
N LYS A 338 -0.95 14.65 -4.62
CA LYS A 338 -1.23 14.01 -3.33
C LYS A 338 -2.02 14.90 -2.35
N GLY A 339 -2.38 16.13 -2.76
CA GLY A 339 -3.21 17.03 -1.97
C GLY A 339 -2.51 17.62 -0.75
N LEU A 340 -1.16 17.72 -0.79
CA LEU A 340 -0.39 18.35 0.30
C LEU A 340 -0.74 19.81 0.46
N ASP A 341 -1.07 20.50 -0.65
CA ASP A 341 -1.59 21.85 -0.68
C ASP A 341 -2.89 22.01 0.15
N VAL A 342 -3.87 21.15 -0.08
CA VAL A 342 -5.13 21.13 0.67
C VAL A 342 -4.89 20.78 2.14
N PHE A 343 -4.02 19.80 2.42
CA PHE A 343 -3.74 19.39 3.78
C PHE A 343 -3.10 20.50 4.61
N ILE A 344 -2.09 21.21 4.07
CA ILE A 344 -1.41 22.31 4.76
C ILE A 344 -2.36 23.48 5.00
N GLU A 345 -3.18 23.87 4.02
CA GLU A 345 -4.22 24.89 4.21
C GLU A 345 -5.22 24.48 5.29
N ALA A 346 -5.65 23.22 5.29
CA ALA A 346 -6.56 22.70 6.31
C ALA A 346 -5.93 22.71 7.70
N LEU A 347 -4.64 22.42 7.84
CA LEU A 347 -3.91 22.52 9.10
C LEU A 347 -3.82 23.97 9.61
N HIS A 348 -3.56 24.94 8.71
CA HIS A 348 -3.54 26.35 9.06
C HIS A 348 -4.92 26.82 9.59
N GLU A 349 -5.99 26.52 8.86
CA GLU A 349 -7.34 26.92 9.26
C GLU A 349 -7.79 26.21 10.55
N LEU A 350 -7.45 24.92 10.71
CA LEU A 350 -7.67 24.18 11.94
C LEU A 350 -6.96 24.83 13.14
N ASN A 351 -5.68 25.22 12.97
CA ASN A 351 -4.91 25.88 14.02
C ASN A 351 -5.57 27.21 14.44
N ARG A 352 -5.99 28.01 13.46
CA ARG A 352 -6.70 29.28 13.68
C ARG A 352 -8.01 29.04 14.47
N ARG A 353 -8.82 28.06 14.07
CA ARG A 353 -10.10 27.74 14.69
C ARG A 353 -9.93 27.19 16.11
N MET A 354 -9.00 26.25 16.32
CA MET A 354 -8.71 25.69 17.65
C MET A 354 -8.16 26.74 18.62
N LYS A 355 -7.40 27.73 18.14
CA LYS A 355 -6.95 28.86 18.96
C LYS A 355 -8.14 29.77 19.35
N ALA A 356 -9.00 30.09 18.41
CA ALA A 356 -10.19 30.94 18.66
C ALA A 356 -11.14 30.29 19.69
N ASP A 357 -11.29 28.98 19.64
CA ASP A 357 -12.16 28.22 20.54
C ASP A 357 -11.45 27.81 21.85
N HIS A 358 -10.23 28.30 22.10
CA HIS A 358 -9.41 27.92 23.27
C HIS A 358 -9.33 26.40 23.49
N SER A 359 -9.25 25.61 22.42
CA SER A 359 -9.22 24.15 22.49
C SER A 359 -8.10 23.65 23.41
N SER A 360 -8.42 22.69 24.27
CA SER A 360 -7.43 22.01 25.12
C SER A 360 -6.73 20.85 24.38
N ALA A 361 -7.22 20.46 23.20
CA ALA A 361 -6.59 19.42 22.39
C ALA A 361 -5.38 19.97 21.63
N THR A 362 -4.42 19.12 21.37
CA THR A 362 -3.29 19.36 20.47
C THR A 362 -3.38 18.40 19.29
N VAL A 363 -3.07 18.87 18.10
CA VAL A 363 -2.93 18.02 16.90
C VAL A 363 -1.46 18.01 16.49
N VAL A 364 -0.87 16.82 16.33
CA VAL A 364 0.43 16.66 15.68
C VAL A 364 0.19 16.06 14.30
N ALA A 365 0.51 16.82 13.28
CA ALA A 365 0.30 16.46 11.87
C ALA A 365 1.62 16.02 11.24
N PHE A 366 1.65 14.79 10.72
CA PHE A 366 2.81 14.24 10.03
C PHE A 366 2.62 14.34 8.51
N ILE A 367 3.63 14.85 7.82
CA ILE A 367 3.73 14.85 6.35
C ILE A 367 4.87 13.90 5.99
N ILE A 368 4.53 12.74 5.41
CA ILE A 368 5.48 11.65 5.13
C ILE A 368 5.55 11.46 3.63
N VAL A 369 6.58 12.03 3.01
CA VAL A 369 6.80 11.95 1.57
C VAL A 369 8.30 11.87 1.28
N LYS A 370 8.72 10.91 0.46
CA LYS A 370 10.15 10.72 0.17
C LYS A 370 10.70 11.89 -0.65
N GLY A 371 11.47 12.74 0.01
CA GLY A 371 12.18 13.86 -0.59
C GLY A 371 13.66 13.61 -0.82
N ALA A 372 14.35 14.56 -1.45
CA ALA A 372 15.80 14.55 -1.60
C ALA A 372 16.46 15.11 -0.32
N THR A 373 17.00 14.22 0.51
CA THR A 373 17.60 14.54 1.81
C THR A 373 19.11 14.35 1.78
N ARG A 374 19.84 15.16 2.53
CA ARG A 374 21.30 15.02 2.75
C ARG A 374 21.58 14.11 3.94
N SER A 375 20.92 14.39 5.06
CA SER A 375 21.11 13.72 6.34
C SER A 375 19.90 13.89 7.24
N PHE A 376 19.89 13.24 8.38
CA PHE A 376 18.99 13.60 9.47
C PHE A 376 19.35 15.00 10.00
N ASN A 377 18.34 15.75 10.44
CA ASN A 377 18.56 17.01 11.15
C ASN A 377 19.19 16.73 12.50
N VAL A 378 20.35 17.36 12.76
CA VAL A 378 21.18 17.10 13.95
C VAL A 378 20.45 17.46 15.24
N ASP A 379 19.68 18.58 15.26
CA ASP A 379 18.88 18.96 16.45
C ASP A 379 17.82 17.91 16.76
N THR A 380 17.13 17.42 15.73
CA THR A 380 16.12 16.35 15.90
C THR A 380 16.74 15.05 16.43
N LEU A 381 17.90 14.63 15.90
CA LEU A 381 18.62 13.46 16.42
C LEU A 381 19.05 13.63 17.88
N ASN A 382 19.64 14.79 18.20
CA ASN A 382 20.09 15.08 19.57
C ASN A 382 18.92 15.05 20.55
N ARG A 383 17.77 15.62 20.20
CA ARG A 383 16.56 15.60 21.03
C ARG A 383 16.07 14.17 21.30
N GLN A 384 16.10 13.28 20.31
CA GLN A 384 15.74 11.87 20.47
C GLN A 384 16.77 11.12 21.33
N ALA A 385 18.06 11.35 21.12
CA ALA A 385 19.13 10.77 21.92
C ALA A 385 19.03 11.20 23.40
N MET A 386 18.72 12.48 23.65
CA MET A 386 18.50 13.00 25.01
C MET A 386 17.28 12.37 25.68
N LEU A 387 16.19 12.10 24.95
CA LEU A 387 15.03 11.38 25.50
C LEU A 387 15.42 9.96 25.91
N THR A 388 16.18 9.26 25.07
CA THR A 388 16.67 7.91 25.37
C THR A 388 17.55 7.93 26.64
N GLU A 389 18.52 8.85 26.73
CA GLU A 389 19.36 9.01 27.89
C GLU A 389 18.55 9.35 29.16
N LEU A 390 17.52 10.20 29.04
CA LEU A 390 16.61 10.52 30.14
C LEU A 390 15.87 9.29 30.62
N ARG A 391 15.36 8.46 29.70
CA ARG A 391 14.67 7.20 30.03
C ARG A 391 15.59 6.24 30.77
N ASP A 392 16.76 5.93 30.17
CA ASP A 392 17.72 4.97 30.74
C ASP A 392 18.17 5.37 32.14
N ASN A 393 18.37 6.67 32.35
CA ASN A 393 18.70 7.21 33.65
C ASN A 393 17.56 7.08 34.69
N CYS A 394 16.33 7.36 34.26
CA CYS A 394 15.16 7.19 35.14
C CYS A 394 14.94 5.72 35.51
N GLU A 395 15.09 4.80 34.55
CA GLU A 395 15.00 3.35 34.77
C GLU A 395 16.08 2.86 35.72
N SER A 396 17.35 3.28 35.56
CA SER A 396 18.43 2.96 36.47
C SER A 396 18.16 3.44 37.90
N ILE A 397 17.68 4.68 38.04
CA ILE A 397 17.32 5.23 39.37
C ILE A 397 16.13 4.47 39.97
N GLN A 398 15.12 4.11 39.17
CA GLN A 398 13.96 3.33 39.60
C GLN A 398 14.39 1.95 40.14
N GLU A 399 15.31 1.26 39.48
CA GLU A 399 15.84 -0.03 39.95
C GLU A 399 16.59 0.13 41.26
N ASP A 400 17.42 1.16 41.42
CA ASP A 400 18.14 1.45 42.64
C ASP A 400 17.20 1.76 43.80
N MET A 401 16.17 2.59 43.54
CA MET A 401 15.14 2.87 44.56
C MET A 401 14.38 1.60 44.93
N GLY A 402 14.02 0.74 43.99
CA GLY A 402 13.34 -0.53 44.24
C GLY A 402 14.18 -1.46 45.13
N ARG A 403 15.48 -1.57 44.84
CA ARG A 403 16.39 -2.37 45.68
C ARG A 403 16.51 -1.83 47.12
N ARG A 404 16.67 -0.52 47.30
CA ARG A 404 16.74 0.13 48.60
C ARG A 404 15.45 -0.05 49.39
N LEU A 405 14.29 0.13 48.76
CA LEU A 405 12.97 -0.10 49.33
C LEU A 405 12.83 -1.54 49.85
N PHE A 406 13.15 -2.52 48.99
CA PHE A 406 13.09 -3.94 49.35
C PHE A 406 13.95 -4.25 50.56
N HIS A 407 15.23 -3.81 50.59
CA HIS A 407 16.14 -4.06 51.71
C HIS A 407 15.68 -3.40 53.01
N SER A 408 15.08 -2.21 52.94
CA SER A 408 14.56 -1.52 54.15
C SER A 408 13.34 -2.23 54.72
N ILE A 409 12.41 -2.63 53.87
CA ILE A 409 11.20 -3.37 54.29
C ILE A 409 11.57 -4.76 54.83
N ALA A 410 12.53 -5.46 54.19
CA ALA A 410 13.00 -6.76 54.67
C ALA A 410 13.66 -6.69 56.07
N ARG A 411 14.15 -5.50 56.49
CA ARG A 411 14.67 -5.22 57.84
C ARG A 411 13.59 -4.68 58.79
N GLY A 412 12.31 -4.68 58.37
CA GLY A 412 11.20 -4.21 59.19
C GLY A 412 11.12 -2.69 59.36
N ARG A 413 11.73 -1.92 58.44
CA ARG A 413 11.80 -0.45 58.53
C ARG A 413 11.24 0.19 57.25
N MET A 414 10.42 1.23 57.44
CA MET A 414 9.95 2.05 56.31
C MET A 414 11.01 3.12 55.98
N PRO A 415 11.57 3.16 54.76
CA PRO A 415 12.59 4.15 54.36
C PRO A 415 11.96 5.51 54.10
N GLY A 416 12.70 6.57 54.39
CA GLY A 416 12.37 7.92 53.97
C GLY A 416 12.68 8.16 52.48
N LEU A 417 12.11 9.22 51.92
CA LEU A 417 12.32 9.58 50.52
C LEU A 417 13.82 9.86 50.23
N ASP A 418 14.55 10.46 51.17
CA ASP A 418 15.97 10.76 51.04
C ASP A 418 16.86 9.50 51.05
N GLU A 419 16.39 8.43 51.66
CA GLU A 419 17.08 7.13 51.65
C GLU A 419 16.84 6.37 50.33
N LEU A 420 15.68 6.57 49.73
CA LEU A 420 15.33 5.97 48.44
C LEU A 420 16.02 6.71 47.29
N LEU A 421 15.95 8.04 47.31
CA LEU A 421 16.54 8.92 46.28
C LEU A 421 17.69 9.73 46.92
N ASP A 422 18.91 9.20 46.82
CA ASP A 422 20.09 9.84 47.37
C ASP A 422 20.50 11.13 46.66
N GLU A 423 21.45 11.86 47.21
CA GLU A 423 21.92 13.12 46.67
C GLU A 423 22.52 12.97 45.27
N TYR A 424 23.24 11.85 45.00
CA TYR A 424 23.82 11.58 43.71
C TYR A 424 22.75 11.46 42.60
N ALA A 425 21.71 10.68 42.86
CA ALA A 425 20.59 10.53 41.94
C ALA A 425 19.86 11.88 41.67
N ARG A 426 19.65 12.66 42.76
CA ARG A 426 19.04 14.00 42.67
C ARG A 426 19.88 14.98 41.82
N VAL A 427 21.20 14.99 42.02
CA VAL A 427 22.10 15.85 41.21
C VAL A 427 22.10 15.40 39.77
N ARG A 428 22.11 14.09 39.50
CA ARG A 428 22.02 13.52 38.16
C ARG A 428 20.72 13.94 37.46
N LEU A 429 19.58 13.81 38.09
CA LEU A 429 18.27 14.26 37.57
C LEU A 429 18.24 15.75 37.29
N LYS A 430 18.79 16.58 38.21
CA LYS A 430 18.87 18.03 37.98
C LYS A 430 19.72 18.40 36.77
N ARG A 431 20.87 17.74 36.57
CA ARG A 431 21.72 17.96 35.38
C ARG A 431 20.99 17.59 34.10
N MET A 432 20.30 16.45 34.12
CA MET A 432 19.51 16.01 32.96
C MET A 432 18.39 16.99 32.64
N LEU A 433 17.67 17.47 33.66
CA LEU A 433 16.61 18.47 33.47
C LEU A 433 17.13 19.78 32.87
N GLN A 434 18.35 20.18 33.22
CA GLN A 434 18.98 21.37 32.61
C GLN A 434 19.42 21.11 31.17
N ALA A 435 19.99 19.96 30.89
CA ALA A 435 20.37 19.56 29.53
C ALA A 435 19.17 19.37 28.61
N TRP A 436 18.04 18.90 29.15
CA TRP A 436 16.79 18.65 28.42
C TRP A 436 16.13 19.92 27.86
N ARG A 437 16.37 21.09 28.45
CA ARG A 437 15.71 22.32 28.07
C ARG A 437 16.34 22.93 26.79
N ALA A 438 15.53 23.13 25.76
CA ALA A 438 15.91 23.79 24.53
C ALA A 438 15.25 25.18 24.45
N GLY A 439 16.03 26.21 24.06
CA GLY A 439 15.53 27.59 23.94
C GLY A 439 14.86 27.90 22.61
N LEU A 440 14.91 26.97 21.63
CA LEU A 440 14.36 27.17 20.30
C LEU A 440 13.13 26.29 20.05
N PRO A 441 12.19 26.73 19.20
CA PRO A 441 11.08 25.89 18.78
C PRO A 441 11.56 24.60 18.13
N PRO A 442 10.76 23.50 18.18
CA PRO A 442 11.08 22.26 17.49
C PRO A 442 11.13 22.46 15.98
N SER A 443 12.08 21.81 15.31
CA SER A 443 12.17 21.85 13.84
C SER A 443 10.89 21.34 13.20
N ILE A 444 10.47 21.97 12.09
CA ILE A 444 9.33 21.49 11.29
C ILE A 444 9.73 20.23 10.51
N VAL A 445 10.99 20.16 10.05
CA VAL A 445 11.52 19.09 9.20
C VAL A 445 12.51 18.24 9.97
N THR A 446 12.42 16.93 9.80
CA THR A 446 13.25 15.94 10.50
C THR A 446 14.60 15.65 9.82
N HIS A 447 14.82 16.18 8.63
CA HIS A 447 16.02 15.97 7.82
C HIS A 447 16.50 17.29 7.22
N ASP A 448 17.78 17.33 6.88
CA ASP A 448 18.36 18.41 6.09
C ASP A 448 18.11 18.11 4.60
N LEU A 449 17.37 18.98 3.92
CA LEU A 449 17.08 18.87 2.51
C LEU A 449 18.22 19.40 1.64
N TYR A 450 18.30 18.95 0.38
CA TYR A 450 19.23 19.55 -0.60
C TYR A 450 18.83 20.98 -0.94
N ASP A 451 17.53 21.27 -1.01
CA ASP A 451 16.97 22.61 -1.27
C ASP A 451 15.76 22.85 -0.37
N ASP A 452 16.01 23.34 0.85
CA ASP A 452 14.96 23.64 1.81
C ASP A 452 14.27 24.98 1.51
N THR A 453 14.91 25.86 0.74
CA THR A 453 14.40 27.19 0.38
C THR A 453 13.29 27.09 -0.65
N ASN A 454 13.43 26.22 -1.65
CA ASN A 454 12.47 26.06 -2.73
C ASN A 454 11.53 24.86 -2.53
N ASP A 455 11.73 24.07 -1.47
CA ASP A 455 10.85 22.96 -1.17
C ASP A 455 9.39 23.42 -1.03
N PRO A 456 8.45 22.88 -1.83
CA PRO A 456 7.08 23.37 -1.89
C PRO A 456 6.32 23.19 -0.57
N VAL A 457 6.60 22.10 0.19
CA VAL A 457 5.97 21.84 1.49
C VAL A 457 6.47 22.87 2.52
N LEU A 458 7.79 23.05 2.64
CA LEU A 458 8.37 24.01 3.59
C LEU A 458 7.97 25.45 3.26
N ARG A 459 7.97 25.83 1.98
CA ARG A 459 7.51 27.17 1.55
C ARG A 459 6.05 27.40 1.96
N HIS A 460 5.19 26.42 1.77
CA HIS A 460 3.78 26.54 2.14
C HIS A 460 3.62 26.61 3.66
N LEU A 461 4.25 25.74 4.43
CA LEU A 461 4.22 25.78 5.91
C LEU A 461 4.71 27.13 6.45
N ARG A 462 5.81 27.65 5.91
CA ARG A 462 6.35 28.99 6.27
C ARG A 462 5.37 30.11 5.92
N SER A 463 4.75 30.08 4.75
CA SER A 463 3.77 31.08 4.31
C SER A 463 2.52 31.11 5.20
N ARG A 464 2.17 29.99 5.83
CA ARG A 464 1.04 29.86 6.75
C ARG A 464 1.43 29.98 8.23
N HIS A 465 2.69 30.35 8.53
CA HIS A 465 3.21 30.53 9.88
C HIS A 465 3.03 29.30 10.78
N LEU A 466 3.14 28.09 10.22
CA LEU A 466 3.11 26.83 10.97
C LEU A 466 4.53 26.50 11.44
N PHE A 467 5.00 27.17 12.49
CA PHE A 467 6.38 27.13 12.99
C PHE A 467 6.54 26.30 14.27
N ASN A 468 5.56 25.52 14.66
CA ASN A 468 5.58 24.78 15.92
C ASN A 468 5.76 25.68 17.16
N LEU A 469 5.17 26.88 17.18
CA LEU A 469 5.21 27.75 18.35
C LEU A 469 4.39 27.14 19.49
N GLU A 470 4.75 27.44 20.74
CA GLU A 470 4.04 26.93 21.92
C GLU A 470 2.53 27.19 21.85
N ALA A 471 2.15 28.41 21.43
CA ALA A 471 0.75 28.82 21.29
C ALA A 471 -0.03 28.10 20.18
N ASP A 472 0.63 27.37 19.25
CA ASP A 472 -0.05 26.64 18.20
C ASP A 472 -0.74 25.40 18.77
N ARG A 473 -1.98 25.16 18.33
CA ARG A 473 -2.73 23.94 18.64
C ARG A 473 -2.46 22.81 17.64
N VAL A 474 -1.95 23.20 16.45
CA VAL A 474 -1.51 22.27 15.42
C VAL A 474 0.01 22.34 15.31
N LYS A 475 0.67 21.22 15.53
CA LYS A 475 2.11 21.02 15.37
C LYS A 475 2.34 20.22 14.11
N VAL A 476 3.42 20.51 13.39
CA VAL A 476 3.73 19.86 12.11
C VAL A 476 5.08 19.17 12.19
N VAL A 477 5.12 17.93 11.72
CA VAL A 477 6.34 17.16 11.51
C VAL A 477 6.41 16.77 10.04
N PHE A 478 7.27 17.43 9.28
CA PHE A 478 7.59 17.03 7.92
C PHE A 478 8.73 16.01 7.96
N HIS A 479 8.40 14.77 7.60
CA HIS A 479 9.33 13.64 7.55
C HIS A 479 9.56 13.25 6.08
N PRO A 480 10.62 13.76 5.43
CA PRO A 480 10.87 13.54 4.00
C PRO A 480 11.58 12.21 3.73
N ASP A 481 11.18 11.15 4.42
CA ASP A 481 11.67 9.78 4.23
C ASP A 481 10.58 8.75 4.53
N PHE A 482 10.87 7.47 4.28
CA PHE A 482 10.02 6.36 4.66
C PHE A 482 10.06 6.13 6.18
N ILE A 483 8.93 5.73 6.75
CA ILE A 483 8.88 5.20 8.12
C ILE A 483 9.52 3.80 8.09
N SER A 484 10.47 3.58 8.98
CA SER A 484 11.21 2.32 9.07
C SER A 484 11.56 1.99 10.51
N ALA A 485 11.49 0.72 10.88
CA ALA A 485 11.91 0.23 12.20
C ALA A 485 13.40 0.49 12.49
N THR A 486 14.21 0.66 11.46
CA THR A 486 15.64 0.99 11.59
C THR A 486 15.93 2.49 11.68
N SER A 487 14.90 3.34 11.57
CA SER A 487 15.08 4.80 11.67
C SER A 487 15.42 5.20 13.12
N PRO A 488 16.46 6.01 13.34
CA PRO A 488 16.82 6.50 14.66
C PRO A 488 15.81 7.50 15.24
N LEU A 489 14.85 7.97 14.42
CA LEU A 489 13.86 8.96 14.85
C LEU A 489 12.54 8.30 15.28
N LEU A 490 11.90 7.53 14.41
CA LEU A 490 10.60 6.95 14.66
C LEU A 490 10.66 5.50 15.11
N GLY A 491 11.69 4.73 14.67
CA GLY A 491 11.98 3.37 15.16
C GLY A 491 10.80 2.39 15.12
N MET A 492 9.90 2.54 14.14
CA MET A 492 8.71 1.70 13.99
C MET A 492 8.41 1.43 12.51
N ASP A 493 7.67 0.36 12.23
CA ASP A 493 7.17 0.08 10.88
C ASP A 493 6.03 1.02 10.49
N TYR A 494 5.87 1.26 9.18
CA TYR A 494 4.78 2.07 8.64
C TYR A 494 3.40 1.58 9.09
N ASP A 495 3.21 0.28 9.19
CA ASP A 495 1.98 -0.34 9.69
C ASP A 495 1.67 0.09 11.14
N GLN A 496 2.66 0.01 12.02
CA GLN A 496 2.56 0.47 13.41
C GLN A 496 2.27 1.97 13.48
N PHE A 497 2.94 2.77 12.63
CA PHE A 497 2.70 4.21 12.57
C PHE A 497 1.23 4.52 12.21
N VAL A 498 0.71 3.91 11.13
CA VAL A 498 -0.69 4.09 10.73
C VAL A 498 -1.64 3.69 11.86
N ARG A 499 -1.43 2.53 12.48
CA ARG A 499 -2.26 2.04 13.60
C ARG A 499 -2.23 2.99 14.81
N GLY A 500 -1.13 3.70 15.04
CA GLY A 500 -1.00 4.67 16.14
C GLY A 500 -1.66 6.01 15.87
N CYS A 501 -2.01 6.32 14.63
CA CYS A 501 -2.65 7.56 14.23
C CYS A 501 -4.16 7.57 14.52
N HIS A 502 -4.78 8.76 14.41
CA HIS A 502 -6.21 8.98 14.65
C HIS A 502 -6.98 9.26 13.36
N LEU A 503 -6.31 9.79 12.34
CA LEU A 503 -6.91 10.12 11.05
C LEU A 503 -5.82 10.20 9.98
N GLY A 504 -6.02 9.52 8.85
CA GLY A 504 -5.27 9.72 7.62
C GLY A 504 -5.95 10.75 6.73
N VAL A 505 -5.19 11.64 6.06
CA VAL A 505 -5.75 12.71 5.23
C VAL A 505 -5.06 12.74 3.88
N PHE A 506 -5.76 12.28 2.84
CA PHE A 506 -5.24 12.07 1.49
C PHE A 506 -6.14 12.71 0.43
N PRO A 507 -6.29 14.04 0.41
CA PRO A 507 -7.20 14.74 -0.49
C PRO A 507 -6.57 14.89 -1.88
N SER A 508 -6.22 13.77 -2.52
CA SER A 508 -5.47 13.73 -3.78
C SER A 508 -6.23 14.38 -4.93
N TYR A 509 -5.50 15.09 -5.81
CA TYR A 509 -6.02 15.60 -7.07
C TYR A 509 -5.95 14.52 -8.18
N TYR A 510 -4.88 13.74 -8.18
CA TYR A 510 -4.69 12.64 -9.13
C TYR A 510 -4.24 11.37 -8.38
N GLU A 511 -5.13 10.41 -8.31
CA GLU A 511 -4.89 9.14 -7.66
C GLU A 511 -5.72 8.04 -8.32
N PRO A 512 -5.18 7.29 -9.27
CA PRO A 512 -5.93 6.28 -10.04
C PRO A 512 -6.66 5.25 -9.17
N TRP A 513 -6.07 4.87 -8.02
CA TRP A 513 -6.74 4.07 -7.00
C TRP A 513 -6.69 4.76 -5.64
N GLY A 514 -5.61 4.66 -4.89
CA GLY A 514 -5.44 5.23 -3.54
C GLY A 514 -5.32 4.16 -2.46
N TYR A 515 -4.16 3.54 -2.38
CA TYR A 515 -3.87 2.53 -1.37
C TYR A 515 -3.81 3.12 0.04
N THR A 516 -3.20 4.27 0.23
CA THR A 516 -2.97 4.87 1.56
C THR A 516 -4.24 5.08 2.38
N PRO A 517 -5.33 5.68 1.86
CA PRO A 517 -6.59 5.74 2.62
C PRO A 517 -7.20 4.34 2.86
N MET A 518 -7.09 3.42 1.91
CA MET A 518 -7.58 2.05 2.09
C MET A 518 -6.77 1.31 3.17
N GLU A 519 -5.45 1.49 3.22
CA GLU A 519 -4.58 0.95 4.27
C GLU A 519 -4.95 1.47 5.67
N CYS A 520 -5.34 2.73 5.80
CA CYS A 520 -5.88 3.26 7.05
C CYS A 520 -7.15 2.51 7.47
N ILE A 521 -8.10 2.39 6.54
CA ILE A 521 -9.43 1.82 6.81
C ILE A 521 -9.32 0.34 7.22
N VAL A 522 -8.52 -0.45 6.53
CA VAL A 522 -8.33 -1.88 6.89
C VAL A 522 -7.63 -2.06 8.23
N ARG A 523 -6.99 -1.00 8.75
CA ARG A 523 -6.41 -0.92 10.10
C ARG A 523 -7.32 -0.20 11.10
N GLY A 524 -8.58 0.03 10.75
CA GLY A 524 -9.56 0.71 11.58
C GLY A 524 -9.28 2.18 11.84
N ILE A 525 -8.45 2.82 11.03
CA ILE A 525 -8.17 4.26 11.14
C ILE A 525 -9.03 5.02 10.15
N PRO A 526 -9.86 5.98 10.60
CA PRO A 526 -10.62 6.84 9.71
C PRO A 526 -9.70 7.52 8.69
N ALA A 527 -10.20 7.71 7.48
CA ALA A 527 -9.40 8.34 6.43
C ALA A 527 -10.23 9.31 5.58
N VAL A 528 -9.59 10.40 5.18
CA VAL A 528 -10.08 11.33 4.18
C VAL A 528 -9.41 10.99 2.85
N THR A 529 -10.18 10.73 1.82
CA THR A 529 -9.75 10.64 0.43
C THR A 529 -10.43 11.73 -0.40
N SER A 530 -10.38 11.67 -1.73
CA SER A 530 -11.09 12.60 -2.61
C SER A 530 -11.94 11.87 -3.64
N ASP A 531 -12.92 12.56 -4.23
CA ASP A 531 -13.72 12.08 -5.35
C ASP A 531 -12.93 12.01 -6.69
N LEU A 532 -11.71 12.54 -6.72
CA LEU A 532 -10.76 12.41 -7.81
C LEU A 532 -9.78 11.23 -7.62
N SER A 533 -9.90 10.49 -6.51
CA SER A 533 -9.22 9.22 -6.33
C SER A 533 -10.14 8.06 -6.69
N GLY A 534 -9.58 7.01 -7.29
CA GLY A 534 -10.35 5.82 -7.64
C GLY A 534 -11.00 5.15 -6.43
N PHE A 535 -10.30 5.16 -5.29
CA PHE A 535 -10.85 4.63 -4.04
C PHE A 535 -12.00 5.50 -3.50
N GLY A 536 -11.88 6.82 -3.58
CA GLY A 536 -12.99 7.72 -3.19
C GLY A 536 -14.21 7.57 -4.09
N ASP A 537 -14.01 7.46 -5.41
CA ASP A 537 -15.08 7.14 -6.35
C ASP A 537 -15.76 5.81 -6.01
N TYR A 538 -14.97 4.76 -5.69
CA TYR A 538 -15.50 3.47 -5.24
C TYR A 538 -16.32 3.59 -3.95
N LEU A 539 -15.86 4.40 -2.97
CA LEU A 539 -16.60 4.61 -1.72
C LEU A 539 -17.96 5.29 -1.97
N ILE A 540 -17.99 6.34 -2.79
CA ILE A 540 -19.25 7.04 -3.13
C ILE A 540 -20.25 6.08 -3.76
N GLN A 541 -19.81 5.18 -4.63
CA GLN A 541 -20.68 4.26 -5.36
C GLN A 541 -21.18 3.09 -4.49
N ASN A 542 -20.37 2.62 -3.55
CA ASN A 542 -20.65 1.37 -2.82
C ASN A 542 -21.02 1.56 -1.34
N PHE A 543 -20.77 2.77 -0.76
CA PHE A 543 -21.03 3.06 0.65
C PHE A 543 -21.86 4.34 0.81
N PRO A 544 -23.21 4.26 0.74
CA PRO A 544 -24.08 5.46 0.80
C PRO A 544 -23.89 6.33 2.05
N ASN A 545 -23.43 5.73 3.16
CA ASN A 545 -23.20 6.43 4.44
C ASN A 545 -21.69 6.54 4.78
N HIS A 546 -20.82 6.65 3.77
CA HIS A 546 -19.38 6.66 3.93
C HIS A 546 -18.89 7.69 4.95
N ASP A 547 -19.36 8.93 4.91
CA ASP A 547 -18.92 10.01 5.83
C ASP A 547 -19.24 9.69 7.30
N SER A 548 -20.45 9.17 7.58
CA SER A 548 -20.82 8.80 8.95
C SER A 548 -20.09 7.55 9.46
N SER A 549 -19.37 6.87 8.56
CA SER A 549 -18.60 5.65 8.85
C SER A 549 -17.11 5.88 9.02
N GLY A 550 -16.66 7.14 8.94
CA GLY A 550 -15.24 7.48 9.00
C GLY A 550 -14.48 7.23 7.68
N LEU A 551 -15.22 7.03 6.58
CA LEU A 551 -14.74 6.89 5.22
C LEU A 551 -15.00 8.21 4.49
N PHE A 552 -14.24 9.25 4.82
CA PHE A 552 -14.51 10.60 4.37
C PHE A 552 -14.05 10.80 2.92
N VAL A 553 -14.90 11.42 2.09
CA VAL A 553 -14.56 11.72 0.68
C VAL A 553 -14.70 13.20 0.40
N ALA A 554 -13.58 13.91 0.27
CA ALA A 554 -13.52 15.31 -0.07
C ALA A 554 -13.91 15.51 -1.54
N ARG A 555 -14.84 16.41 -1.80
CA ARG A 555 -15.20 16.82 -3.15
C ARG A 555 -14.17 17.79 -3.68
N ARG A 556 -13.53 17.45 -4.79
CA ARG A 556 -12.57 18.28 -5.51
C ARG A 556 -13.00 18.58 -6.95
N ARG A 557 -13.74 17.68 -7.57
CA ARG A 557 -14.20 17.82 -8.96
C ARG A 557 -15.25 18.93 -9.06
N GLY A 558 -14.99 19.94 -9.90
CA GLY A 558 -15.90 21.05 -10.11
C GLY A 558 -16.19 21.90 -8.86
N VAL A 559 -15.30 21.88 -7.86
CA VAL A 559 -15.44 22.58 -6.59
C VAL A 559 -14.23 23.50 -6.36
N ALA A 560 -14.48 24.71 -5.87
CA ALA A 560 -13.41 25.64 -5.54
C ALA A 560 -12.45 25.07 -4.48
N PHE A 561 -11.16 25.35 -4.62
CA PHE A 561 -10.11 24.86 -3.72
C PHE A 561 -10.44 25.10 -2.23
N GLN A 562 -10.89 26.32 -1.88
CA GLN A 562 -11.24 26.67 -0.49
C GLN A 562 -12.44 25.87 0.06
N ALA A 563 -13.36 25.46 -0.80
CA ALA A 563 -14.48 24.62 -0.37
C ALA A 563 -14.02 23.19 -0.05
N THR A 564 -13.04 22.67 -0.81
CA THR A 564 -12.38 21.38 -0.47
C THR A 564 -11.62 21.48 0.85
N VAL A 565 -10.84 22.55 1.05
CA VAL A 565 -10.15 22.82 2.33
C VAL A 565 -11.15 22.85 3.47
N GLY A 566 -12.27 23.56 3.32
CA GLY A 566 -13.31 23.67 4.35
C GLY A 566 -13.87 22.30 4.77
N GLN A 567 -14.13 21.39 3.81
CA GLN A 567 -14.58 20.02 4.12
C GLN A 567 -13.56 19.27 4.99
N VAL A 568 -12.27 19.33 4.61
CA VAL A 568 -11.19 18.67 5.37
C VAL A 568 -11.07 19.25 6.78
N VAL A 569 -11.21 20.58 6.92
CA VAL A 569 -11.19 21.26 8.22
C VAL A 569 -12.34 20.77 9.11
N GLU A 570 -13.57 20.64 8.58
CA GLU A 570 -14.71 20.18 9.37
C GLU A 570 -14.48 18.78 9.94
N TRP A 571 -13.96 17.83 9.16
CA TRP A 571 -13.65 16.50 9.67
C TRP A 571 -12.51 16.51 10.68
N LEU A 572 -11.40 17.21 10.40
CA LEU A 572 -10.29 17.37 11.36
C LEU A 572 -10.79 17.97 12.68
N TYR A 573 -11.54 19.08 12.60
CA TYR A 573 -12.07 19.75 13.77
C TYR A 573 -13.08 18.86 14.52
N GLY A 574 -13.96 18.17 13.80
CA GLY A 574 -14.89 17.19 14.38
C GLY A 574 -14.18 16.14 15.22
N VAL A 575 -13.11 15.53 14.69
CA VAL A 575 -12.30 14.53 15.39
C VAL A 575 -11.64 15.11 16.65
N THR A 576 -11.22 16.37 16.66
CA THR A 576 -10.64 17.02 17.86
C THR A 576 -11.64 17.18 19.00
N ARG A 577 -12.94 17.29 18.66
CA ARG A 577 -14.01 17.45 19.65
C ARG A 577 -14.61 16.14 20.15
N MET A 578 -14.30 15.01 19.50
CA MET A 578 -14.80 13.70 19.92
C MET A 578 -14.23 13.30 21.27
N SER A 579 -15.07 12.71 22.12
CA SER A 579 -14.60 12.01 23.33
C SER A 579 -13.76 10.80 22.94
N ARG A 580 -12.98 10.28 23.90
CA ARG A 580 -12.24 9.02 23.70
C ARG A 580 -13.17 7.85 23.32
N ARG A 581 -14.36 7.80 23.91
CA ARG A 581 -15.38 6.78 23.61
C ARG A 581 -15.86 6.87 22.17
N ASP A 582 -16.14 8.09 21.69
CA ASP A 582 -16.62 8.31 20.32
C ASP A 582 -15.56 7.95 19.29
N ARG A 583 -14.28 8.28 19.56
CA ARG A 583 -13.16 7.88 18.69
C ARG A 583 -12.98 6.37 18.63
N ILE A 584 -13.18 5.65 19.75
CA ILE A 584 -13.16 4.19 19.76
C ILE A 584 -14.35 3.64 18.95
N ALA A 585 -15.54 4.18 19.12
CA ALA A 585 -16.72 3.77 18.35
C ALA A 585 -16.52 4.00 16.85
N LEU A 586 -15.96 5.14 16.47
CA LEU A 586 -15.63 5.43 15.08
C LEU A 586 -14.63 4.43 14.49
N ARG A 587 -13.53 4.11 15.21
CA ARG A 587 -12.55 3.12 14.75
C ARG A 587 -13.18 1.73 14.58
N ASN A 588 -14.00 1.29 15.53
CA ASN A 588 -14.71 0.01 15.41
C ASN A 588 -15.64 -0.02 14.19
N LYS A 589 -16.27 1.12 13.88
CA LYS A 589 -17.12 1.24 12.70
C LYS A 589 -16.31 1.20 11.40
N VAL A 590 -15.15 1.86 11.37
CA VAL A 590 -14.23 1.81 10.22
C VAL A 590 -13.74 0.38 10.01
N GLU A 591 -13.30 -0.29 11.07
CA GLU A 591 -12.78 -1.67 11.01
C GLU A 591 -13.84 -2.64 10.48
N SER A 592 -15.12 -2.48 10.86
CA SER A 592 -16.20 -3.34 10.35
C SER A 592 -16.38 -3.28 8.82
N HIS A 593 -15.82 -2.28 8.15
CA HIS A 593 -15.80 -2.18 6.68
C HIS A 593 -14.57 -2.83 6.04
N ALA A 594 -13.55 -3.20 6.81
CA ALA A 594 -12.28 -3.71 6.28
C ALA A 594 -12.45 -4.93 5.36
N GLU A 595 -13.34 -5.85 5.70
CA GLU A 595 -13.60 -7.04 4.89
C GLU A 595 -14.06 -6.75 3.46
N HIS A 596 -14.72 -5.61 3.22
CA HIS A 596 -15.16 -5.22 1.88
C HIS A 596 -13.99 -4.97 0.94
N PHE A 597 -12.81 -4.62 1.49
CA PHE A 597 -11.61 -4.30 0.73
C PHE A 597 -10.63 -5.47 0.64
N ASP A 598 -10.99 -6.63 1.21
CA ASP A 598 -10.20 -7.85 1.10
C ASP A 598 -10.28 -8.43 -0.32
N TRP A 599 -9.15 -9.00 -0.80
CA TRP A 599 -9.10 -9.66 -2.09
C TRP A 599 -10.07 -10.82 -2.24
N ASN A 600 -10.49 -11.47 -1.14
CA ASN A 600 -11.53 -12.50 -1.18
C ASN A 600 -12.89 -11.91 -1.66
N ASN A 601 -13.14 -10.64 -1.38
CA ASN A 601 -14.33 -9.94 -1.86
C ASN A 601 -14.09 -9.26 -3.22
N LEU A 602 -13.04 -8.44 -3.35
CA LEU A 602 -12.78 -7.67 -4.57
C LEU A 602 -12.30 -8.54 -5.74
N GLY A 603 -11.75 -9.72 -5.48
CA GLY A 603 -11.37 -10.69 -6.51
C GLY A 603 -12.50 -11.12 -7.43
N ARG A 604 -13.78 -10.98 -7.01
CA ARG A 604 -14.97 -11.26 -7.84
C ARG A 604 -14.99 -10.45 -9.14
N TYR A 605 -14.53 -9.20 -9.11
CA TYR A 605 -14.47 -8.34 -10.30
C TYR A 605 -13.47 -8.88 -11.32
N TYR A 606 -12.32 -9.38 -10.87
CA TYR A 606 -11.32 -10.03 -11.71
C TYR A 606 -11.87 -11.31 -12.35
N VAL A 607 -12.56 -12.13 -11.55
CA VAL A 607 -13.19 -13.36 -12.06
C VAL A 607 -14.26 -13.06 -13.12
N ALA A 608 -15.06 -12.01 -12.94
CA ALA A 608 -16.07 -11.61 -13.92
C ALA A 608 -15.41 -11.18 -15.24
N ALA A 609 -14.31 -10.39 -15.17
CA ALA A 609 -13.56 -9.98 -16.37
C ALA A 609 -12.89 -11.17 -17.07
N HIS A 610 -12.32 -12.11 -16.30
CA HIS A 610 -11.72 -13.34 -16.82
C HIS A 610 -12.77 -14.20 -17.52
N ARG A 611 -13.95 -14.37 -16.93
CA ARG A 611 -15.08 -15.11 -17.54
C ARG A 611 -15.52 -14.45 -18.83
N LEU A 612 -15.66 -13.13 -18.85
CA LEU A 612 -16.04 -12.38 -20.05
C LEU A 612 -15.02 -12.58 -21.18
N ALA A 613 -13.72 -12.56 -20.90
CA ALA A 613 -12.67 -12.77 -21.89
C ALA A 613 -12.72 -14.20 -22.47
N LEU A 614 -12.88 -15.20 -21.60
CA LEU A 614 -13.03 -16.59 -22.02
C LEU A 614 -14.28 -16.81 -22.88
N GLN A 615 -15.41 -16.22 -22.51
CA GLN A 615 -16.67 -16.29 -23.28
C GLN A 615 -16.54 -15.64 -24.65
N ARG A 616 -15.87 -14.47 -24.75
CA ARG A 616 -15.64 -13.79 -26.04
C ARG A 616 -14.73 -14.58 -26.97
N ARG A 617 -13.71 -15.25 -26.41
CA ARG A 617 -12.71 -15.96 -27.19
C ARG A 617 -13.11 -17.41 -27.51
N PHE A 618 -13.82 -18.06 -26.62
CA PHE A 618 -14.25 -19.46 -26.72
C PHE A 618 -15.76 -19.61 -26.46
N PRO A 619 -16.59 -19.09 -27.36
CA PRO A 619 -18.05 -19.11 -27.18
C PRO A 619 -18.56 -20.55 -27.03
N GLY A 620 -19.49 -20.76 -26.10
CA GLY A 620 -20.11 -22.06 -25.84
C GLY A 620 -19.29 -23.06 -25.01
N ARG A 621 -18.10 -22.67 -24.51
CA ARG A 621 -17.31 -23.47 -23.57
C ARG A 621 -17.35 -22.88 -22.18
N ASP A 622 -17.76 -23.65 -21.18
CA ASP A 622 -17.58 -23.26 -19.78
C ASP A 622 -16.17 -23.63 -19.33
N LEU A 623 -15.30 -22.65 -19.29
CA LEU A 623 -13.85 -22.82 -19.07
C LEU A 623 -13.40 -22.25 -17.71
N VAL A 624 -14.32 -21.73 -16.90
CA VAL A 624 -13.97 -21.19 -15.59
C VAL A 624 -13.92 -22.33 -14.57
N PRO A 625 -12.77 -22.58 -13.94
CA PRO A 625 -12.59 -23.74 -13.04
C PRO A 625 -13.44 -23.70 -11.76
N PHE A 626 -14.12 -22.57 -11.48
CA PHE A 626 -14.80 -22.36 -10.20
C PHE A 626 -16.02 -21.46 -10.36
N ASP A 627 -17.11 -21.83 -9.68
CA ASP A 627 -18.27 -20.93 -9.51
C ASP A 627 -17.91 -19.86 -8.47
N PRO A 628 -17.82 -18.56 -8.86
CA PRO A 628 -17.48 -17.51 -7.93
C PRO A 628 -18.58 -17.20 -6.92
N ASP A 629 -19.83 -17.54 -7.23
CA ASP A 629 -20.97 -17.24 -6.36
C ASP A 629 -21.07 -18.22 -5.17
N SER A 630 -20.52 -19.43 -5.31
CA SER A 630 -20.49 -20.41 -4.22
C SER A 630 -19.48 -20.12 -3.12
N ALA A 631 -18.46 -19.27 -3.39
CA ALA A 631 -17.42 -18.91 -2.43
C ALA A 631 -17.64 -17.52 -1.81
N PHE A 632 -18.61 -16.75 -2.31
CA PHE A 632 -18.83 -15.34 -1.96
C PHE A 632 -20.26 -15.01 -1.53
N GLU A 633 -21.05 -15.98 -1.08
CA GLU A 633 -22.19 -15.61 -0.27
C GLU A 633 -21.69 -14.82 0.95
N PRO A 634 -22.18 -13.60 1.17
CA PRO A 634 -21.88 -12.90 2.40
C PRO A 634 -22.35 -13.84 3.53
N ARG A 635 -21.42 -14.33 4.35
CA ARG A 635 -21.79 -15.02 5.57
C ARG A 635 -22.64 -14.01 6.33
N GLU A 636 -23.93 -14.29 6.45
CA GLU A 636 -24.82 -13.52 7.31
C GLU A 636 -24.12 -13.38 8.65
N THR A 637 -23.87 -12.14 9.06
CA THR A 637 -23.40 -11.87 10.41
C THR A 637 -24.34 -12.57 11.36
N PRO A 638 -23.87 -13.48 12.23
CA PRO A 638 -24.75 -14.13 13.18
C PRO A 638 -25.47 -13.02 13.96
N PRO A 639 -26.79 -13.13 14.15
CA PRO A 639 -27.54 -12.12 14.84
C PRO A 639 -26.94 -11.89 16.23
N PRO A 640 -26.88 -10.64 16.72
CA PRO A 640 -26.26 -10.32 18.00
C PRO A 640 -26.85 -11.23 19.06
N ALA A 641 -25.99 -11.90 19.83
CA ALA A 641 -26.37 -12.81 20.88
C ALA A 641 -27.41 -12.14 21.79
N ARG A 642 -28.61 -12.74 21.90
CA ARG A 642 -29.64 -12.24 22.79
C ARG A 642 -29.06 -12.15 24.20
N PRO A 643 -29.26 -11.02 24.92
CA PRO A 643 -28.79 -10.89 26.28
C PRO A 643 -29.38 -12.03 27.11
N SER A 644 -28.50 -12.78 27.79
CA SER A 644 -28.87 -13.86 28.69
C SER A 644 -29.83 -13.30 29.74
N ARG A 645 -31.03 -13.85 29.83
CA ARG A 645 -31.96 -13.56 30.91
C ARG A 645 -31.29 -13.91 32.23
N GLU A 646 -30.92 -12.91 33.00
CA GLU A 646 -30.55 -13.10 34.40
C GLU A 646 -31.66 -13.85 35.15
N ARG A 647 -31.34 -15.04 35.62
CA ARG A 647 -32.17 -15.77 36.56
C ARG A 647 -32.28 -14.93 37.84
N ARG A 648 -33.44 -14.28 38.04
CA ARG A 648 -33.82 -13.73 39.33
C ARG A 648 -33.78 -14.86 40.34
N LYS A 649 -32.79 -14.85 41.23
CA LYS A 649 -32.77 -15.65 42.47
C LYS A 649 -33.88 -15.10 43.39
N GLY A 650 -34.97 -15.86 43.51
CA GLY A 650 -36.04 -15.59 44.45
C GLY A 650 -35.52 -15.71 45.88
N THR A 651 -35.53 -14.62 46.62
CA THR A 651 -35.32 -14.58 48.06
C THR A 651 -36.58 -15.17 48.74
N ARG A 652 -36.47 -16.42 49.20
CA ARG A 652 -37.45 -17.01 50.11
C ARG A 652 -37.27 -16.37 51.52
N GLN A 653 -38.18 -15.50 51.88
CA GLN A 653 -38.38 -15.13 53.30
C GLN A 653 -38.89 -16.34 54.07
N ARG A 654 -38.12 -16.83 55.05
CA ARG A 654 -38.60 -17.73 56.10
C ARG A 654 -39.29 -16.87 57.17
N LYS A 655 -40.60 -16.96 57.25
CA LYS A 655 -41.32 -16.69 58.49
C LYS A 655 -41.14 -17.90 59.41
N GLY A 656 -40.63 -17.69 60.62
CA GLY A 656 -40.57 -18.66 61.71
C GLY A 656 -40.77 -17.97 63.03
N LYS A 657 -41.61 -18.59 63.80
CA LYS A 657 -42.07 -18.20 65.15
C LYS A 657 -40.98 -17.72 66.08
#